data_f24da848fd4c64ef84d1fdc5e8f0b5d9
#
_entry.id   f24da848fd4c64ef84d1fdc5e8f0b5d9
#
_cell.length_a   1.000
_cell.length_b   1.000
_cell.length_c   1.000
_cell.angle_alpha   90.00
_cell.angle_beta   90.00
_cell.angle_gamma   90.00
#
_symmetry.space_group_name_H-M   'P 1'
#
loop_
_entity.id
_entity.type
_entity.pdbx_description
1 polymer ?
#
loop_
_entity_poly.entity_id
_entity_poly.type
_entity_poly.pdbx_seq_one_letter_code
_entity_poly.pdbx_strand_id
1 'polypeptide(L)'
;MGNLLKKTIASALCVSFFLTQATFANQMTGTVLNNVGTGGADIVGSSGGFTGFQNGGLLGLDKNKATLNFNGDAVINWGHLNVGGNQSLTFNNDTHVVLNNVLNGMSTFEGMVKGDSGHIIISNPNGILLQGGKFETAGALTLTTKDLSNIKLDADGKFHNLTQQIDDAKYKDDNNAVIVFKNGNWTNAFRDSYIEAGDINIISKGIDISKAELVAKTGNVVFKTTDGATFVAEKANQTFGTNFKDGNTIQVANASIKTNGTIQFVTKGAGNISVASVKTPNSYSFKTENGNVSIVSANNSVKVANSDINGNLNVKGKLDVPNNWDDLWNLFKGNSDVLGDIEITDSKITGTSTLQTLGNIVIENCKEIGNLVAESTFRGIKVNNSNIIGNADFKVTGKTYDILPYYNIKEGKWINSVYVAPKGGVVASNTNIGGTINLDVKNNANFSSPEGTLNFANPNVGGNLIANAKNISFKKDGSLTINDAFNAKYKLNATDELSFKTDGDLIANSNNVGFGTANSTKFEGKNVTLNNIVTNAINVVAQSKIVAENVTAKAKDIGTNIVAKFKGEEINSENSNYQGEIFVDASNNAKFKSNNNLTFAKGSSVANQFKADSAKDITINDMTCNNIQAKGKNVTLNKSGDLTINKNNINLIASEDVNVNADGILNVIESTIEGSNINLNANEISSTDVIYAGNVKMDSKGGITFNKDNSIAGTLTAKANNDIDFKGVTIADKDITVNTKSNAIVHNVEVKNGTLAINNARNISVNNCSADKLAIVNTPNNKFDYAEIYNTYAGTTEFGHGKYLYIDLTQSNLYRNNIKAILDNAYNVDKIVFNPMSAIYGQESSKNMNNLRAKGINVNIDQSFTPIAFAANEDAKNSKLFKVAGDKVFKDLEKVVHITDKFILN
;
A
#
# COMPACT_ATOMS: atom_id res chain seq x y z
N MET A 1 -33.49 -2.68 26.28
CA MET A 1 -34.54 -2.16 27.18
C MET A 1 -34.05 -1.22 28.30
N GLY A 2 -32.73 -1.07 28.57
CA GLY A 2 -32.20 -0.20 29.66
C GLY A 2 -32.14 1.31 29.34
N ASN A 3 -32.12 1.73 28.10
CA ASN A 3 -31.96 3.15 27.70
C ASN A 3 -33.30 3.89 27.44
N LEU A 4 -34.38 3.16 27.31
CA LEU A 4 -35.70 3.77 27.12
C LEU A 4 -36.35 4.16 28.48
N LEU A 5 -36.05 3.38 29.52
CA LEU A 5 -36.56 3.64 30.87
C LEU A 5 -35.92 4.88 31.53
N LYS A 6 -34.65 5.19 31.21
CA LYS A 6 -33.96 6.38 31.73
C LYS A 6 -34.46 7.69 31.10
N LYS A 7 -34.87 7.66 29.83
CA LYS A 7 -35.47 8.86 29.16
C LYS A 7 -36.90 9.16 29.61
N THR A 8 -37.67 8.12 29.94
CA THR A 8 -39.08 8.30 30.38
C THR A 8 -39.16 8.78 31.82
N ILE A 9 -38.23 8.43 32.71
CA ILE A 9 -38.17 8.92 34.08
C ILE A 9 -37.68 10.37 34.13
N ALA A 10 -36.74 10.77 33.29
CA ALA A 10 -36.28 12.16 33.19
C ALA A 10 -37.35 13.12 32.67
N SER A 11 -38.22 12.68 31.77
CA SER A 11 -39.34 13.47 31.25
C SER A 11 -40.52 13.57 32.21
N ALA A 12 -40.73 12.57 33.06
CA ALA A 12 -41.83 12.60 34.04
C ALA A 12 -41.54 13.45 35.31
N LEU A 13 -40.24 13.62 35.63
CA LEU A 13 -39.86 14.52 36.75
C LEU A 13 -39.86 16.01 36.38
N CYS A 14 -39.72 16.36 35.13
CA CYS A 14 -39.76 17.74 34.67
C CYS A 14 -41.20 18.34 34.60
N VAL A 15 -42.24 17.52 34.58
CA VAL A 15 -43.64 17.98 34.41
C VAL A 15 -44.35 18.22 35.73
N SER A 16 -43.89 17.69 36.85
CA SER A 16 -44.56 17.81 38.18
C SER A 16 -44.11 18.98 39.06
N PHE A 17 -43.13 19.80 38.60
CA PHE A 17 -42.62 20.93 39.38
C PHE A 17 -43.07 22.32 38.91
N PHE A 18 -44.03 22.43 38.01
CA PHE A 18 -44.52 23.69 37.48
C PHE A 18 -45.77 24.30 38.14
N LEU A 19 -46.20 23.77 39.26
CA LEU A 19 -47.33 24.33 40.01
C LEU A 19 -46.95 24.47 41.46
N THR A 20 -46.81 25.69 41.88
CA THR A 20 -46.66 26.32 43.20
C THR A 20 -45.28 26.90 43.46
N GLN A 21 -45.03 28.12 42.93
CA GLN A 21 -44.35 29.15 43.70
C GLN A 21 -44.85 30.55 43.29
N ALA A 22 -45.80 31.08 44.01
CA ALA A 22 -45.87 32.49 44.20
C ALA A 22 -44.69 32.88 45.11
N THR A 23 -43.49 32.97 44.56
CA THR A 23 -42.41 33.68 45.24
C THR A 23 -42.75 35.13 45.24
N PHE A 24 -42.83 35.72 46.40
CA PHE A 24 -42.80 37.15 46.57
C PHE A 24 -41.50 37.67 45.96
N ALA A 25 -41.53 37.98 44.70
CA ALA A 25 -40.50 38.73 44.04
C ALA A 25 -40.63 40.14 44.55
N ASN A 26 -39.77 40.53 45.41
CA ASN A 26 -39.56 41.95 45.68
C ASN A 26 -38.98 42.52 44.40
N GLN A 27 -39.84 42.99 43.48
CA GLN A 27 -39.43 43.71 42.29
C GLN A 27 -38.94 45.06 42.68
N MET A 28 -37.64 45.20 42.96
CA MET A 28 -37.02 46.47 43.11
C MET A 28 -36.68 47.06 41.77
N THR A 29 -37.31 48.13 41.37
CA THR A 29 -37.10 48.85 40.12
C THR A 29 -36.55 50.26 40.41
N GLY A 30 -35.78 50.81 39.47
CA GLY A 30 -35.33 52.22 39.57
C GLY A 30 -34.00 52.48 38.87
N THR A 31 -33.66 53.75 38.77
CA THR A 31 -32.40 54.22 38.20
C THR A 31 -31.24 53.91 39.15
N VAL A 32 -30.37 53.08 38.80
CA VAL A 32 -29.16 52.61 39.56
C VAL A 32 -28.01 53.61 39.31
N LEU A 33 -27.76 53.91 38.03
CA LEU A 33 -26.75 54.87 37.60
C LEU A 33 -27.41 55.99 36.75
N ASN A 34 -26.90 57.21 36.86
CA ASN A 34 -27.37 58.32 36.07
C ASN A 34 -27.11 58.12 34.59
N ASN A 35 -28.04 58.58 33.76
CA ASN A 35 -27.86 58.62 32.31
C ASN A 35 -27.01 59.84 31.95
N VAL A 36 -25.70 59.76 31.99
CA VAL A 36 -24.74 60.81 31.67
C VAL A 36 -23.73 60.29 30.67
N GLY A 37 -23.61 60.92 29.52
CA GLY A 37 -22.76 60.48 28.44
C GLY A 37 -23.17 59.11 27.94
N THR A 38 -22.27 58.12 27.99
CA THR A 38 -22.53 56.72 27.67
C THR A 38 -23.07 55.87 28.83
N GLY A 39 -23.15 56.50 30.08
CA GLY A 39 -23.58 55.77 31.27
C GLY A 39 -25.10 55.76 31.43
N GLY A 40 -25.58 54.94 32.33
CA GLY A 40 -26.99 54.85 32.74
C GLY A 40 -27.41 53.39 32.94
N ALA A 41 -27.94 53.10 34.11
CA ALA A 41 -28.42 51.79 34.46
C ALA A 41 -29.72 51.87 35.24
N ASP A 42 -30.74 51.13 34.80
CA ASP A 42 -32.06 51.09 35.43
C ASP A 42 -32.55 49.67 35.59
N ILE A 43 -32.98 49.30 36.78
CA ILE A 43 -33.59 48.00 37.05
C ILE A 43 -35.09 48.11 36.80
N VAL A 44 -35.62 47.21 35.98
CA VAL A 44 -37.05 47.07 35.66
C VAL A 44 -37.70 45.87 36.32
N GLY A 45 -36.91 45.00 36.92
CA GLY A 45 -37.38 43.85 37.69
C GLY A 45 -36.26 43.03 38.31
N SER A 46 -36.56 42.32 39.38
CA SER A 46 -35.61 41.44 40.06
C SER A 46 -36.32 40.27 40.76
N SER A 47 -35.59 39.20 41.03
CA SER A 47 -36.07 38.06 41.81
C SER A 47 -34.91 37.39 42.58
N GLY A 48 -35.25 36.61 43.59
CA GLY A 48 -34.29 35.89 44.44
C GLY A 48 -33.66 36.76 45.51
N GLY A 49 -32.38 36.52 45.78
CA GLY A 49 -31.65 37.14 46.88
C GLY A 49 -31.25 38.61 46.71
N PHE A 50 -31.72 39.35 45.68
CA PHE A 50 -31.44 40.74 45.53
C PHE A 50 -32.16 41.53 46.62
N THR A 51 -31.44 42.27 47.50
CA THR A 51 -31.97 42.98 48.61
C THR A 51 -32.07 44.51 48.41
N GLY A 52 -31.61 44.97 47.25
CA GLY A 52 -31.69 46.36 46.87
C GLY A 52 -30.37 47.03 46.47
N PHE A 53 -30.42 48.31 46.16
CA PHE A 53 -29.18 49.01 45.80
C PHE A 53 -29.07 50.30 46.55
N GLN A 54 -27.83 50.73 46.70
CA GLN A 54 -27.50 52.01 47.35
C GLN A 54 -26.65 52.83 46.37
N ASN A 55 -27.00 54.17 46.28
CA ASN A 55 -26.19 55.13 45.55
C ASN A 55 -25.11 55.70 46.46
N GLY A 56 -23.95 56.06 45.93
CA GLY A 56 -22.82 56.57 46.67
C GLY A 56 -23.07 58.06 47.09
N GLY A 57 -22.19 58.62 47.99
CA GLY A 57 -22.19 59.92 48.47
C GLY A 57 -22.84 60.11 49.84
N LEU A 58 -22.62 61.26 50.50
CA LEU A 58 -22.94 61.54 51.89
C LEU A 58 -24.45 61.50 52.23
N LEU A 59 -25.29 61.47 51.24
CA LEU A 59 -26.76 61.43 51.39
C LEU A 59 -27.41 60.42 50.44
N GLY A 60 -26.64 59.53 49.84
CA GLY A 60 -27.13 58.54 48.82
C GLY A 60 -27.53 59.26 47.49
N LEU A 61 -27.03 60.43 47.23
CA LEU A 61 -27.37 61.20 46.05
C LEU A 61 -26.37 61.07 44.88
N ASP A 62 -25.23 60.50 45.10
CA ASP A 62 -24.22 60.28 44.03
C ASP A 62 -24.60 59.07 43.21
N LYS A 63 -25.46 59.26 42.24
CA LYS A 63 -25.85 58.18 41.27
C LYS A 63 -24.77 57.83 40.24
N ASN A 64 -23.52 58.26 40.37
CA ASN A 64 -22.37 57.80 39.64
C ASN A 64 -21.71 56.60 40.29
N LYS A 65 -22.08 56.25 41.52
CA LYS A 65 -21.60 55.07 42.26
C LYS A 65 -22.80 54.34 42.81
N ALA A 66 -22.91 53.08 42.53
CA ALA A 66 -23.97 52.22 43.01
C ALA A 66 -23.43 50.92 43.55
N THR A 67 -24.06 50.47 44.65
CA THR A 67 -23.76 49.17 45.24
C THR A 67 -25.06 48.38 45.31
N LEU A 68 -25.02 47.18 44.77
CA LEU A 68 -26.09 46.18 44.77
C LEU A 68 -25.82 45.17 45.86
N ASN A 69 -26.81 44.88 46.67
CA ASN A 69 -26.67 43.97 47.81
C ASN A 69 -27.46 42.68 47.59
N PHE A 70 -26.87 41.54 47.99
CA PHE A 70 -27.45 40.24 47.81
C PHE A 70 -27.32 39.39 49.11
N ASN A 71 -28.31 38.56 49.35
CA ASN A 71 -28.28 37.52 50.38
C ASN A 71 -28.58 36.11 49.87
N GLY A 72 -28.58 35.94 48.57
CA GLY A 72 -28.80 34.70 47.85
C GLY A 72 -28.57 34.90 46.36
N ASP A 73 -28.72 33.85 45.60
CA ASP A 73 -28.68 33.88 44.11
C ASP A 73 -29.82 34.80 43.63
N ALA A 74 -29.56 35.53 42.56
CA ALA A 74 -30.51 36.57 42.10
C ALA A 74 -30.57 36.68 40.58
N VAL A 75 -31.74 37.05 40.07
CA VAL A 75 -31.97 37.54 38.71
C VAL A 75 -32.32 39.03 38.78
N ILE A 76 -31.60 39.84 38.00
CA ILE A 76 -31.90 41.27 37.84
C ILE A 76 -32.21 41.49 36.35
N ASN A 77 -33.36 42.11 36.08
CA ASN A 77 -33.73 42.55 34.75
C ASN A 77 -33.46 44.04 34.61
N TRP A 78 -32.57 44.38 33.72
CA TRP A 78 -32.19 45.78 33.45
C TRP A 78 -32.93 46.29 32.25
N GLY A 79 -33.51 47.47 32.30
CA GLY A 79 -33.94 48.20 31.12
C GLY A 79 -32.73 48.55 30.26
N HIS A 80 -31.73 49.17 30.87
CA HIS A 80 -30.40 49.44 30.31
C HIS A 80 -29.35 49.19 31.38
N LEU A 81 -28.17 48.69 30.94
CA LEU A 81 -27.02 48.54 31.82
C LEU A 81 -25.77 49.11 31.15
N ASN A 82 -25.48 50.37 31.41
CA ASN A 82 -24.29 51.07 30.95
C ASN A 82 -23.53 51.64 32.15
N VAL A 83 -22.22 51.57 32.15
CA VAL A 83 -21.36 52.13 33.18
C VAL A 83 -20.38 53.10 32.53
N GLY A 84 -20.69 54.36 32.57
CA GLY A 84 -19.88 55.42 31.96
C GLY A 84 -18.52 55.62 32.66
N GLY A 85 -17.63 56.31 31.99
CA GLY A 85 -16.23 56.42 32.41
C GLY A 85 -16.01 56.88 33.88
N ASN A 86 -16.83 57.73 34.38
CA ASN A 86 -16.74 58.20 35.78
C ASN A 86 -17.71 57.48 36.73
N GLN A 87 -18.29 56.38 36.29
CA GLN A 87 -19.26 55.63 37.08
C GLN A 87 -18.67 54.32 37.61
N SER A 88 -19.20 53.85 38.72
CA SER A 88 -18.88 52.53 39.29
C SER A 88 -20.12 51.77 39.75
N LEU A 89 -20.15 50.47 39.46
CA LEU A 89 -21.19 49.56 39.88
C LEU A 89 -20.55 48.46 40.69
N THR A 90 -20.99 48.27 41.94
CA THR A 90 -20.47 47.21 42.82
C THR A 90 -21.55 46.20 43.12
N PHE A 91 -21.21 44.93 43.01
CA PHE A 91 -22.02 43.79 43.40
C PHE A 91 -21.46 43.22 44.73
N ASN A 92 -22.20 43.43 45.84
CA ASN A 92 -21.89 42.76 47.10
C ASN A 92 -22.55 41.37 47.05
N ASN A 93 -22.00 40.49 46.28
CA ASN A 93 -22.62 39.19 45.96
C ASN A 93 -21.97 37.99 46.71
N ASP A 94 -21.05 38.26 47.62
CA ASP A 94 -20.35 37.26 48.40
C ASP A 94 -20.07 36.00 47.56
N THR A 95 -20.70 34.85 47.88
CA THR A 95 -20.58 33.58 47.11
C THR A 95 -21.76 33.33 46.17
N HIS A 96 -22.67 34.29 46.02
CA HIS A 96 -23.90 34.12 45.27
C HIS A 96 -23.75 34.39 43.80
N VAL A 97 -24.62 33.74 43.00
CA VAL A 97 -24.70 33.89 41.56
C VAL A 97 -25.70 35.01 41.24
N VAL A 98 -25.27 35.99 40.47
CA VAL A 98 -26.13 37.08 40.03
C VAL A 98 -26.25 37.09 38.51
N LEU A 99 -27.45 36.77 38.01
CA LEU A 99 -27.78 36.83 36.58
C LEU A 99 -28.37 38.23 36.26
N ASN A 100 -27.66 38.96 35.44
CA ASN A 100 -28.07 40.28 34.95
C ASN A 100 -28.58 40.19 33.52
N ASN A 101 -29.89 40.24 33.29
CA ASN A 101 -30.53 40.26 31.99
C ASN A 101 -30.74 41.70 31.53
N VAL A 102 -30.14 42.10 30.43
CA VAL A 102 -30.34 43.44 29.84
C VAL A 102 -31.34 43.34 28.70
N LEU A 103 -32.45 44.06 28.82
CA LEU A 103 -33.60 43.97 27.93
C LEU A 103 -33.51 44.90 26.71
N ASN A 104 -32.96 46.12 26.89
CA ASN A 104 -32.93 47.15 25.87
C ASN A 104 -31.51 47.64 25.57
N GLY A 105 -31.22 47.80 24.26
CA GLY A 105 -29.98 48.42 23.79
C GLY A 105 -28.71 47.63 24.10
N MET A 106 -27.62 48.04 23.54
CA MET A 106 -26.29 47.51 23.82
C MET A 106 -25.80 47.98 25.20
N SER A 107 -25.09 47.10 25.92
CA SER A 107 -24.40 47.51 27.15
C SER A 107 -23.03 48.10 26.84
N THR A 108 -22.72 49.25 27.39
CA THR A 108 -21.41 49.90 27.27
C THR A 108 -20.77 50.06 28.65
N PHE A 109 -19.55 49.57 28.78
CA PHE A 109 -18.76 49.65 30.00
C PHE A 109 -17.49 50.45 29.75
N GLU A 110 -17.48 51.69 30.22
CA GLU A 110 -16.31 52.58 30.23
C GLU A 110 -15.75 52.75 31.64
N GLY A 111 -16.60 52.61 32.66
CA GLY A 111 -16.30 52.75 34.07
C GLY A 111 -15.90 51.44 34.76
N MET A 112 -16.14 51.42 36.07
CA MET A 112 -15.72 50.28 36.90
C MET A 112 -16.90 49.43 37.35
N VAL A 113 -16.75 48.09 37.16
CA VAL A 113 -17.65 47.07 37.73
C VAL A 113 -16.85 46.24 38.73
N LYS A 114 -17.35 46.18 39.97
CA LYS A 114 -16.72 45.36 41.04
C LYS A 114 -17.67 44.27 41.50
N GLY A 115 -17.09 43.15 41.97
CA GLY A 115 -17.81 42.04 42.59
C GLY A 115 -17.01 41.36 43.68
N ASP A 116 -17.70 40.59 44.50
CA ASP A 116 -17.08 39.75 45.52
C ASP A 116 -16.70 38.37 44.94
N SER A 117 -16.73 37.31 45.77
CA SER A 117 -16.33 35.94 45.35
C SER A 117 -17.43 35.16 44.63
N GLY A 118 -18.64 35.71 44.49
CA GLY A 118 -19.72 35.04 43.73
C GLY A 118 -19.56 35.19 42.18
N HIS A 119 -20.51 34.62 41.47
CA HIS A 119 -20.51 34.64 40.00
C HIS A 119 -21.38 35.75 39.42
N ILE A 120 -20.80 36.69 38.71
CA ILE A 120 -21.52 37.73 37.99
C ILE A 120 -21.71 37.29 36.53
N ILE A 121 -22.98 37.24 36.11
CA ILE A 121 -23.36 36.94 34.73
C ILE A 121 -24.05 38.15 34.13
N ILE A 122 -23.56 38.66 33.04
CA ILE A 122 -24.19 39.73 32.27
C ILE A 122 -24.63 39.18 30.92
N SER A 123 -25.95 39.12 30.73
CA SER A 123 -26.59 38.68 29.52
C SER A 123 -27.17 39.91 28.79
N ASN A 124 -26.65 40.21 27.61
CA ASN A 124 -27.24 41.25 26.77
C ASN A 124 -27.36 40.78 25.31
N PRO A 125 -28.54 40.30 24.88
CA PRO A 125 -28.80 39.89 23.50
C PRO A 125 -28.60 41.00 22.45
N ASN A 126 -28.45 42.26 22.85
CA ASN A 126 -28.22 43.39 21.95
C ASN A 126 -26.73 43.77 21.81
N GLY A 127 -25.85 43.09 22.52
CA GLY A 127 -24.39 43.26 22.44
C GLY A 127 -23.77 43.88 23.70
N ILE A 128 -22.46 43.67 23.88
CA ILE A 128 -21.69 44.18 25.02
C ILE A 128 -20.42 44.84 24.49
N LEU A 129 -20.19 46.07 24.86
CA LEU A 129 -19.00 46.85 24.52
C LEU A 129 -18.23 47.22 25.81
N LEU A 130 -17.01 46.76 25.93
CA LEU A 130 -16.06 47.26 26.92
C LEU A 130 -15.14 48.25 26.21
N GLN A 131 -15.20 49.51 26.62
CA GLN A 131 -14.40 50.57 26.02
C GLN A 131 -13.55 51.25 27.08
N GLY A 132 -12.43 50.64 27.42
CA GLY A 132 -11.58 51.03 28.52
C GLY A 132 -12.17 50.77 29.91
N GLY A 133 -13.27 50.04 30.00
CA GLY A 133 -13.92 49.64 31.22
C GLY A 133 -13.12 48.65 32.04
N LYS A 134 -13.37 48.63 33.35
CA LYS A 134 -12.67 47.76 34.29
C LYS A 134 -13.66 46.91 35.06
N PHE A 135 -13.47 45.61 35.01
CA PHE A 135 -14.13 44.60 35.85
C PHE A 135 -13.15 44.08 36.89
N GLU A 136 -13.51 44.07 38.14
CA GLU A 136 -12.76 43.49 39.23
C GLU A 136 -13.68 42.63 40.11
N THR A 137 -13.51 41.32 40.09
CA THR A 137 -14.24 40.38 40.95
C THR A 137 -13.33 39.28 41.44
N ALA A 138 -13.53 38.83 42.68
CA ALA A 138 -12.81 37.63 43.15
C ALA A 138 -13.41 36.33 42.61
N GLY A 139 -14.71 36.34 42.29
CA GLY A 139 -15.42 35.21 41.74
C GLY A 139 -15.41 35.14 40.19
N ALA A 140 -16.29 34.35 39.63
CA ALA A 140 -16.40 34.17 38.17
C ALA A 140 -17.14 35.37 37.52
N LEU A 141 -16.70 35.68 36.29
CA LEU A 141 -17.40 36.64 35.41
C LEU A 141 -17.81 35.94 34.12
N THR A 142 -19.10 36.03 33.79
CA THR A 142 -19.60 35.59 32.46
C THR A 142 -20.23 36.75 31.73
N LEU A 143 -19.76 37.07 30.55
CA LEU A 143 -20.34 37.99 29.61
C LEU A 143 -20.94 37.20 28.44
N THR A 144 -22.23 37.43 28.16
CA THR A 144 -22.89 36.70 27.08
C THR A 144 -23.88 37.53 26.27
N THR A 145 -23.97 37.28 24.96
CA THR A 145 -25.03 37.80 24.11
C THR A 145 -26.17 36.80 23.87
N LYS A 146 -26.17 35.69 24.57
CA LYS A 146 -27.32 34.79 24.61
C LYS A 146 -28.45 35.41 25.42
N ASP A 147 -29.69 35.12 25.03
CA ASP A 147 -30.88 35.53 25.76
C ASP A 147 -31.12 34.58 26.94
N LEU A 148 -30.81 35.06 28.14
CA LEU A 148 -30.99 34.30 29.37
C LEU A 148 -32.25 34.70 30.13
N SER A 149 -33.18 35.51 29.54
CA SER A 149 -34.41 36.02 30.17
C SER A 149 -35.34 34.89 30.67
N ASN A 150 -35.23 33.70 30.09
CA ASN A 150 -36.01 32.53 30.51
C ASN A 150 -35.38 31.72 31.67
N ILE A 151 -34.13 32.02 32.05
CA ILE A 151 -33.47 31.39 33.19
C ILE A 151 -34.00 31.97 34.49
N LYS A 152 -34.47 31.12 35.38
CA LYS A 152 -35.05 31.47 36.66
C LYS A 152 -34.37 30.69 37.77
N LEU A 153 -34.52 31.17 38.98
CA LEU A 153 -34.15 30.44 40.19
C LEU A 153 -35.09 29.25 40.38
N ASP A 154 -34.54 28.14 40.84
CA ASP A 154 -35.29 26.96 41.27
C ASP A 154 -36.06 27.20 42.58
N ALA A 155 -36.82 26.21 43.04
CA ALA A 155 -37.67 26.30 44.23
C ALA A 155 -36.90 26.60 45.54
N ASP A 156 -35.65 26.28 45.58
CA ASP A 156 -34.73 26.51 46.72
C ASP A 156 -34.05 27.91 46.65
N GLY A 157 -34.41 28.74 45.65
CA GLY A 157 -33.83 30.06 45.48
C GLY A 157 -32.42 30.05 44.91
N LYS A 158 -31.97 28.97 44.24
CA LYS A 158 -30.65 28.82 43.66
C LYS A 158 -30.71 28.48 42.18
N PHE A 159 -29.59 28.66 41.51
CA PHE A 159 -29.43 28.17 40.13
C PHE A 159 -28.85 26.76 40.16
N HIS A 160 -29.55 25.79 39.53
CA HIS A 160 -29.06 24.45 39.31
C HIS A 160 -28.73 24.24 37.82
N ASN A 161 -27.62 23.54 37.51
CA ASN A 161 -27.17 23.30 36.13
C ASN A 161 -27.02 24.59 35.28
N LEU A 162 -26.71 25.70 35.88
CA LEU A 162 -26.68 27.03 35.23
C LEU A 162 -25.76 27.04 33.99
N THR A 163 -24.58 26.42 34.07
CA THR A 163 -23.67 26.35 32.92
C THR A 163 -24.35 25.68 31.72
N GLN A 164 -25.05 24.55 31.94
CA GLN A 164 -25.78 23.86 30.87
C GLN A 164 -26.93 24.72 30.35
N GLN A 165 -27.66 25.41 31.25
CA GLN A 165 -28.75 26.34 30.83
C GLN A 165 -28.21 27.50 29.97
N ILE A 166 -27.04 28.04 30.30
CA ILE A 166 -26.37 29.07 29.50
C ILE A 166 -25.94 28.48 28.15
N ASP A 167 -25.42 27.28 28.14
CA ASP A 167 -24.99 26.59 26.90
C ASP A 167 -26.16 26.29 25.96
N ASP A 168 -27.32 25.94 26.50
CA ASP A 168 -28.54 25.61 25.76
C ASP A 168 -29.38 26.86 25.36
N ALA A 169 -29.16 28.01 26.01
CA ALA A 169 -29.83 29.24 25.68
C ALA A 169 -29.52 29.69 24.24
N LYS A 170 -30.52 30.32 23.62
CA LYS A 170 -30.42 30.76 22.22
C LYS A 170 -29.97 32.25 22.15
N TYR A 171 -29.45 32.62 21.00
CA TYR A 171 -29.28 34.02 20.63
C TYR A 171 -30.61 34.53 20.10
N LYS A 172 -30.85 35.88 20.26
CA LYS A 172 -31.97 36.50 19.59
C LYS A 172 -31.83 36.34 18.08
N ASP A 173 -32.91 35.91 17.43
CA ASP A 173 -32.95 35.75 15.99
C ASP A 173 -32.66 37.11 15.31
N ASP A 174 -31.99 37.12 14.18
CA ASP A 174 -31.57 38.25 13.36
C ASP A 174 -30.62 39.27 14.02
N ASN A 175 -30.20 39.06 15.23
CA ASN A 175 -29.29 39.97 15.92
C ASN A 175 -27.85 39.45 15.87
N ASN A 176 -26.95 40.14 15.14
CA ASN A 176 -25.51 39.86 15.14
C ASN A 176 -24.81 40.47 16.35
N ALA A 177 -25.44 40.43 17.52
CA ALA A 177 -24.89 40.92 18.75
C ALA A 177 -23.52 40.26 19.05
N VAL A 178 -22.55 41.10 19.36
CA VAL A 178 -21.16 40.71 19.62
C VAL A 178 -20.70 41.25 20.97
N ILE A 179 -19.64 40.66 21.49
CA ILE A 179 -18.89 41.21 22.61
C ILE A 179 -17.59 41.81 22.06
N VAL A 180 -17.42 43.08 22.34
CA VAL A 180 -16.33 43.90 21.80
C VAL A 180 -15.55 44.56 22.94
N PHE A 181 -14.21 44.41 22.88
CA PHE A 181 -13.31 45.12 23.81
C PHE A 181 -12.45 46.08 23.00
N LYS A 182 -12.45 47.34 23.38
CA LYS A 182 -11.72 48.44 22.73
C LYS A 182 -11.02 49.34 23.77
N ASN A 183 -10.07 50.14 23.28
CA ASN A 183 -9.57 51.25 24.11
C ASN A 183 -10.67 52.24 24.43
N GLY A 184 -10.69 52.66 25.65
CA GLY A 184 -11.44 53.84 26.06
C GLY A 184 -10.61 55.14 25.93
N ASN A 185 -11.31 56.23 25.75
CA ASN A 185 -10.71 57.55 25.70
C ASN A 185 -11.05 58.25 27.03
N TRP A 186 -10.10 58.23 27.97
CA TRP A 186 -10.23 58.83 29.25
C TRP A 186 -9.40 60.13 29.30
N THR A 187 -9.99 61.29 29.50
CA THR A 187 -9.33 62.55 29.74
C THR A 187 -7.82 62.59 29.45
N ASN A 188 -7.48 62.47 28.14
CA ASN A 188 -6.13 62.51 27.59
C ASN A 188 -5.23 61.26 27.73
N ALA A 189 -5.76 60.08 28.14
CA ALA A 189 -5.01 58.81 28.11
C ALA A 189 -5.87 57.67 27.55
N PHE A 190 -5.33 56.94 26.57
CA PHE A 190 -5.93 55.68 26.11
C PHE A 190 -5.77 54.62 27.21
N ARG A 191 -6.84 53.93 27.56
CA ARG A 191 -6.84 52.86 28.53
C ARG A 191 -7.37 51.61 27.92
N ASP A 192 -6.60 50.53 28.05
CA ASP A 192 -7.04 49.21 27.63
C ASP A 192 -8.18 48.70 28.52
N SER A 193 -9.12 47.94 27.98
CA SER A 193 -10.14 47.27 28.78
C SER A 193 -9.48 46.29 29.74
N TYR A 194 -9.97 46.19 30.97
CA TYR A 194 -9.37 45.36 32.01
C TYR A 194 -10.42 44.47 32.67
N ILE A 195 -10.14 43.15 32.73
CA ILE A 195 -10.94 42.20 33.50
C ILE A 195 -10.02 41.46 34.44
N GLU A 196 -10.34 41.47 35.72
CA GLU A 196 -9.75 40.64 36.75
C GLU A 196 -10.86 39.84 37.43
N ALA A 197 -10.86 38.51 37.35
CA ALA A 197 -11.87 37.65 37.91
C ALA A 197 -11.29 36.32 38.38
N GLY A 198 -12.03 35.49 39.08
CA GLY A 198 -11.68 34.12 39.37
C GLY A 198 -11.61 33.30 38.08
N ASP A 199 -12.74 33.24 37.37
CA ASP A 199 -12.88 32.71 36.01
C ASP A 199 -13.45 33.81 35.09
N ILE A 200 -13.06 33.76 33.80
CA ILE A 200 -13.58 34.69 32.78
C ILE A 200 -14.23 33.87 31.66
N ASN A 201 -15.53 34.03 31.46
CA ASN A 201 -16.29 33.40 30.38
C ASN A 201 -16.87 34.45 29.45
N ILE A 202 -16.56 34.40 28.18
CA ILE A 202 -17.05 35.31 27.14
C ILE A 202 -17.76 34.47 26.08
N ILE A 203 -19.10 34.59 26.02
CA ILE A 203 -19.96 33.73 25.19
C ILE A 203 -20.79 34.59 24.26
N SER A 204 -20.58 34.54 22.96
CA SER A 204 -21.26 35.41 21.98
C SER A 204 -21.32 34.78 20.59
N LYS A 205 -22.16 35.31 19.67
CA LYS A 205 -22.09 34.96 18.24
C LYS A 205 -20.75 35.39 17.62
N GLY A 206 -20.25 36.56 18.04
CA GLY A 206 -18.95 37.06 17.65
C GLY A 206 -18.24 37.71 18.83
N ILE A 207 -16.92 37.51 18.94
CA ILE A 207 -16.07 38.06 19.99
C ILE A 207 -14.93 38.83 19.33
N ASP A 208 -14.83 40.13 19.57
CA ASP A 208 -13.77 41.00 19.08
C ASP A 208 -13.05 41.66 20.23
N ILE A 209 -11.87 41.16 20.57
CA ILE A 209 -11.07 41.70 21.66
C ILE A 209 -9.83 42.38 21.10
N SER A 210 -9.76 43.69 21.31
CA SER A 210 -8.63 44.49 20.90
C SER A 210 -8.15 45.35 22.08
N LYS A 211 -6.86 45.24 22.38
CA LYS A 211 -6.21 45.99 23.46
C LYS A 211 -6.90 45.81 24.82
N ALA A 212 -6.82 44.64 25.36
CA ALA A 212 -7.38 44.25 26.63
C ALA A 212 -6.35 43.54 27.52
N GLU A 213 -6.53 43.64 28.83
CA GLU A 213 -5.86 42.82 29.82
C GLU A 213 -6.88 41.96 30.55
N LEU A 214 -6.73 40.66 30.48
CA LEU A 214 -7.58 39.65 31.10
C LEU A 214 -6.74 38.84 32.11
N VAL A 215 -7.18 38.84 33.38
CA VAL A 215 -6.50 38.13 34.48
C VAL A 215 -7.52 37.25 35.18
N ALA A 216 -7.42 35.95 34.97
CA ALA A 216 -8.18 34.95 35.71
C ALA A 216 -7.33 34.43 36.89
N LYS A 217 -7.69 34.76 38.12
CA LYS A 217 -6.86 34.47 39.30
C LYS A 217 -6.89 33.02 39.76
N THR A 218 -8.02 32.35 39.63
CA THR A 218 -8.22 31.00 40.17
C THR A 218 -8.56 29.96 39.10
N GLY A 219 -9.10 30.36 37.95
CA GLY A 219 -9.61 29.43 36.94
C GLY A 219 -9.19 29.79 35.52
N ASN A 220 -10.10 29.62 34.58
CA ASN A 220 -9.88 29.66 33.15
C ASN A 220 -10.30 30.98 32.51
N VAL A 221 -9.77 31.26 31.31
CA VAL A 221 -10.29 32.23 30.39
C VAL A 221 -10.91 31.52 29.19
N VAL A 222 -12.23 31.67 29.02
CA VAL A 222 -12.97 30.92 27.99
C VAL A 222 -13.63 31.92 27.00
N PHE A 223 -13.32 31.76 25.73
CA PHE A 223 -13.98 32.43 24.62
C PHE A 223 -14.82 31.39 23.87
N LYS A 224 -16.15 31.60 23.81
CA LYS A 224 -17.06 30.61 23.25
C LYS A 224 -18.05 31.23 22.28
N THR A 225 -18.13 30.72 21.07
CA THR A 225 -19.20 30.97 20.10
C THR A 225 -19.97 29.69 19.86
N THR A 226 -21.30 29.74 19.87
CA THR A 226 -22.17 28.58 19.83
C THR A 226 -23.07 28.52 18.61
N ASP A 227 -23.01 29.50 17.71
CA ASP A 227 -23.83 29.51 16.49
C ASP A 227 -23.11 30.26 15.35
N GLY A 228 -21.92 29.78 15.03
CA GLY A 228 -21.04 30.38 14.01
C GLY A 228 -21.64 30.44 12.60
N ALA A 229 -22.56 29.53 12.29
CA ALA A 229 -23.17 29.47 10.96
C ALA A 229 -24.10 30.66 10.63
N THR A 230 -24.61 31.32 11.65
CA THR A 230 -25.52 32.50 11.49
C THR A 230 -24.82 33.82 11.68
N PHE A 231 -23.54 33.83 12.02
CA PHE A 231 -22.76 35.06 12.24
C PHE A 231 -22.34 35.70 10.93
N VAL A 232 -22.77 36.97 10.73
CA VAL A 232 -22.42 37.77 9.55
C VAL A 232 -21.46 38.89 9.96
N ALA A 233 -20.17 38.70 9.71
CA ALA A 233 -19.08 39.59 10.11
C ALA A 233 -19.29 41.02 9.59
N GLU A 234 -19.71 41.23 8.37
CA GLU A 234 -19.97 42.54 7.77
C GLU A 234 -21.03 43.32 8.54
N LYS A 235 -22.14 42.65 8.88
CA LYS A 235 -23.24 43.28 9.64
C LYS A 235 -22.80 43.64 11.06
N ALA A 236 -21.98 42.80 11.71
CA ALA A 236 -21.39 43.11 13.01
C ALA A 236 -20.42 44.29 12.91
N ASN A 237 -19.60 44.36 11.87
CA ASN A 237 -18.66 45.45 11.62
C ASN A 237 -19.38 46.79 11.45
N GLN A 238 -20.52 46.85 10.74
CA GLN A 238 -21.32 48.03 10.56
C GLN A 238 -22.03 48.46 11.84
N THR A 239 -22.60 47.52 12.59
CA THR A 239 -23.42 47.85 13.79
C THR A 239 -22.57 48.17 15.01
N PHE A 240 -21.45 47.45 15.23
CA PHE A 240 -20.66 47.57 16.46
C PHE A 240 -19.28 48.19 16.22
N GLY A 241 -18.98 48.59 14.99
CA GLY A 241 -17.70 49.19 14.65
C GLY A 241 -16.53 48.21 14.89
N THR A 242 -16.78 46.93 14.68
CA THR A 242 -15.76 45.85 14.75
C THR A 242 -15.00 45.73 13.44
N ASN A 243 -14.00 44.91 13.41
CA ASN A 243 -13.19 44.65 12.21
C ASN A 243 -12.98 43.15 12.03
N PHE A 244 -14.08 42.38 12.10
CA PHE A 244 -14.04 40.97 11.81
C PHE A 244 -13.61 40.73 10.36
N LYS A 245 -12.62 39.90 10.19
CA LYS A 245 -12.26 39.35 8.87
C LYS A 245 -13.23 38.25 8.48
N ASP A 246 -13.35 37.99 7.17
CA ASP A 246 -14.27 36.99 6.66
C ASP A 246 -14.05 35.60 7.34
N GLY A 247 -15.15 35.08 7.85
CA GLY A 247 -15.19 33.77 8.52
C GLY A 247 -14.71 33.77 9.98
N ASN A 248 -14.15 34.85 10.50
CA ASN A 248 -13.79 34.91 11.92
C ASN A 248 -15.02 35.15 12.81
N THR A 249 -15.17 34.31 13.82
CA THR A 249 -16.17 34.49 14.88
C THR A 249 -15.55 34.88 16.21
N ILE A 250 -14.29 34.51 16.43
CA ILE A 250 -13.48 34.95 17.55
C ILE A 250 -12.22 35.61 17.02
N GLN A 251 -11.96 36.85 17.40
CA GLN A 251 -10.67 37.50 17.18
C GLN A 251 -10.18 38.17 18.44
N VAL A 252 -8.93 37.92 18.78
CA VAL A 252 -8.27 38.52 19.94
C VAL A 252 -6.94 39.12 19.47
N ALA A 253 -6.76 40.41 19.61
CA ALA A 253 -5.58 41.09 19.11
C ALA A 253 -5.00 42.08 20.15
N ASN A 254 -3.67 42.19 20.19
CA ASN A 254 -2.95 43.14 21.07
C ASN A 254 -3.41 43.08 22.54
N ALA A 255 -3.65 41.90 23.04
CA ALA A 255 -4.15 41.67 24.41
C ALA A 255 -3.09 41.02 25.30
N SER A 256 -3.29 41.12 26.62
CA SER A 256 -2.54 40.37 27.63
C SER A 256 -3.52 39.43 28.33
N ILE A 257 -3.22 38.14 28.36
CA ILE A 257 -4.06 37.16 29.03
C ILE A 257 -3.19 36.34 30.00
N LYS A 258 -3.59 36.35 31.29
CA LYS A 258 -2.92 35.58 32.35
C LYS A 258 -3.97 34.77 33.10
N THR A 259 -3.68 33.52 33.38
CA THR A 259 -4.55 32.64 34.15
C THR A 259 -3.77 31.58 34.90
N ASN A 260 -4.33 31.09 36.01
CA ASN A 260 -3.83 29.88 36.70
C ASN A 260 -4.34 28.57 36.04
N GLY A 261 -5.38 28.67 35.22
CA GLY A 261 -5.94 27.56 34.43
C GLY A 261 -5.53 27.60 32.96
N THR A 262 -6.47 27.36 32.08
CA THR A 262 -6.28 27.34 30.62
C THR A 262 -6.94 28.51 29.90
N ILE A 263 -6.42 28.89 28.75
CA ILE A 263 -7.07 29.80 27.81
C ILE A 263 -7.77 28.94 26.75
N GLN A 264 -9.09 28.94 26.75
CA GLN A 264 -9.91 28.10 25.90
C GLN A 264 -10.64 28.90 24.84
N PHE A 265 -10.61 28.45 23.61
CA PHE A 265 -11.37 28.97 22.49
C PHE A 265 -12.27 27.87 21.96
N VAL A 266 -13.58 28.12 21.95
CA VAL A 266 -14.58 27.13 21.53
C VAL A 266 -15.49 27.71 20.47
N THR A 267 -15.57 27.11 19.30
CA THR A 267 -16.54 27.43 18.26
C THR A 267 -17.40 26.24 17.92
N LYS A 268 -18.70 26.41 17.80
CA LYS A 268 -19.65 25.48 17.23
C LYS A 268 -20.06 25.98 15.85
N GLY A 269 -20.23 25.08 14.88
CA GLY A 269 -20.53 25.46 13.50
C GLY A 269 -19.29 26.01 12.76
N ALA A 270 -19.49 26.73 11.67
CA ALA A 270 -18.44 27.29 10.83
C ALA A 270 -17.92 28.61 11.39
N GLY A 271 -16.95 28.58 12.29
CA GLY A 271 -16.39 29.81 12.88
C GLY A 271 -14.87 29.74 13.02
N ASN A 272 -14.16 30.69 12.38
CA ASN A 272 -12.72 30.80 12.49
C ASN A 272 -12.30 31.57 13.75
N ILE A 273 -11.13 31.22 14.29
CA ILE A 273 -10.51 31.84 15.44
C ILE A 273 -9.24 32.55 14.99
N SER A 274 -9.09 33.82 15.32
CA SER A 274 -7.88 34.60 15.07
C SER A 274 -7.31 35.15 16.38
N VAL A 275 -6.04 34.81 16.67
CA VAL A 275 -5.32 35.33 17.84
C VAL A 275 -4.05 36.01 17.33
N ALA A 276 -3.93 37.33 17.58
CA ALA A 276 -2.84 38.12 17.02
C ALA A 276 -2.18 38.99 18.10
N SER A 277 -0.88 38.92 18.24
CA SER A 277 -0.07 39.72 19.16
C SER A 277 -0.56 39.68 20.62
N VAL A 278 -0.97 38.47 21.07
CA VAL A 278 -1.42 38.25 22.45
C VAL A 278 -0.22 37.86 23.32
N LYS A 279 -0.09 38.54 24.47
CA LYS A 279 0.95 38.22 25.48
C LYS A 279 0.37 37.24 26.48
N THR A 280 0.90 36.05 26.58
CA THR A 280 0.52 35.06 27.60
C THR A 280 1.64 34.11 27.91
N PRO A 281 1.84 33.71 29.19
CA PRO A 281 2.66 32.58 29.57
C PRO A 281 1.95 31.23 29.40
N ASN A 282 0.64 31.22 29.18
CA ASN A 282 -0.21 30.04 29.19
C ASN A 282 -0.36 29.43 27.82
N SER A 283 -0.74 28.13 27.80
CA SER A 283 -1.13 27.45 26.59
C SER A 283 -2.55 27.82 26.16
N TYR A 284 -2.74 27.89 24.85
CA TYR A 284 -4.06 27.98 24.24
C TYR A 284 -4.67 26.59 24.03
N SER A 285 -5.95 26.45 24.33
CA SER A 285 -6.75 25.27 23.99
C SER A 285 -7.86 25.67 23.03
N PHE A 286 -7.97 24.97 21.92
CA PHE A 286 -8.95 25.24 20.87
C PHE A 286 -9.89 24.04 20.70
N LYS A 287 -11.19 24.34 20.57
CA LYS A 287 -12.20 23.36 20.18
C LYS A 287 -13.06 23.96 19.07
N THR A 288 -12.92 23.46 17.85
CA THR A 288 -13.69 23.91 16.69
C THR A 288 -14.44 22.75 16.04
N GLU A 289 -15.69 22.94 15.64
CA GLU A 289 -16.43 21.95 14.86
C GLU A 289 -16.09 22.01 13.37
N ASN A 290 -16.08 23.20 12.77
CA ASN A 290 -15.75 23.46 11.37
C ASN A 290 -15.06 24.82 11.22
N GLY A 291 -13.99 25.05 11.94
CA GLY A 291 -13.33 26.36 11.94
C GLY A 291 -11.82 26.30 11.93
N ASN A 292 -11.20 27.26 11.28
CA ASN A 292 -9.75 27.41 11.25
C ASN A 292 -9.27 28.26 12.43
N VAL A 293 -8.07 27.97 12.88
CA VAL A 293 -7.39 28.72 13.94
C VAL A 293 -6.16 29.41 13.36
N SER A 294 -6.06 30.73 13.56
CA SER A 294 -4.88 31.48 13.16
C SER A 294 -4.30 32.21 14.39
N ILE A 295 -3.02 31.95 14.67
CA ILE A 295 -2.27 32.58 15.75
C ILE A 295 -1.08 33.32 15.14
N VAL A 296 -0.98 34.61 15.45
CA VAL A 296 0.17 35.43 15.04
C VAL A 296 0.77 36.07 16.31
N SER A 297 1.96 35.60 16.68
CA SER A 297 2.69 36.17 17.83
C SER A 297 3.86 37.01 17.34
N ALA A 298 3.87 38.29 17.71
CA ALA A 298 4.94 39.18 17.28
C ALA A 298 6.28 38.92 18.04
N ASN A 299 6.21 38.56 19.32
CA ASN A 299 7.40 38.57 20.19
C ASN A 299 7.54 37.39 21.16
N ASN A 300 6.58 36.47 21.24
CA ASN A 300 6.59 35.42 22.27
C ASN A 300 6.44 34.02 21.67
N SER A 301 6.81 33.03 22.47
CA SER A 301 6.50 31.63 22.19
C SER A 301 4.99 31.40 22.19
N VAL A 302 4.52 30.49 21.34
CA VAL A 302 3.12 30.08 21.23
C VAL A 302 2.99 28.64 21.69
N LYS A 303 2.12 28.44 22.69
CA LYS A 303 1.77 27.09 23.18
C LYS A 303 0.32 26.76 22.87
N VAL A 304 0.10 25.65 22.18
CA VAL A 304 -1.23 25.08 21.90
C VAL A 304 -1.29 23.70 22.55
N ALA A 305 -2.24 23.51 23.44
CA ALA A 305 -2.35 22.25 24.18
C ALA A 305 -3.81 21.79 24.29
N ASN A 306 -4.03 20.48 24.40
CA ASN A 306 -5.35 19.89 24.63
C ASN A 306 -6.42 20.41 23.67
N SER A 307 -6.08 20.55 22.38
CA SER A 307 -6.95 21.15 21.37
C SER A 307 -7.58 20.10 20.45
N ASP A 308 -8.84 20.36 20.05
CA ASP A 308 -9.57 19.60 19.05
C ASP A 308 -10.05 20.58 17.96
N ILE A 309 -9.27 20.66 16.89
CA ILE A 309 -9.48 21.61 15.78
C ILE A 309 -9.95 20.83 14.56
N ASN A 310 -11.24 20.94 14.25
CA ASN A 310 -11.79 20.46 13.00
C ASN A 310 -11.68 21.57 11.94
N GLY A 311 -10.49 21.68 11.37
CA GLY A 311 -10.09 22.74 10.45
C GLY A 311 -8.57 22.90 10.41
N ASN A 312 -8.10 24.00 9.82
CA ASN A 312 -6.68 24.29 9.71
C ASN A 312 -6.16 25.06 10.94
N LEU A 313 -4.91 24.78 11.30
CA LEU A 313 -4.17 25.54 12.31
C LEU A 313 -3.03 26.30 11.62
N ASN A 314 -3.04 27.64 11.72
CA ASN A 314 -1.96 28.49 11.22
C ASN A 314 -1.32 29.23 12.41
N VAL A 315 -0.07 28.91 12.73
CA VAL A 315 0.67 29.55 13.80
C VAL A 315 1.90 30.24 13.22
N LYS A 316 1.95 31.53 13.34
CA LYS A 316 3.11 32.36 13.05
C LYS A 316 3.70 32.86 14.37
N GLY A 317 4.81 32.26 14.77
CA GLY A 317 5.64 32.76 15.87
C GLY A 317 6.37 34.05 15.48
N LYS A 318 7.44 34.37 16.17
CA LYS A 318 8.30 35.50 15.81
C LYS A 318 8.93 35.26 14.44
N LEU A 319 8.69 36.12 13.48
CA LEU A 319 9.27 36.06 12.13
C LEU A 319 10.23 37.24 11.85
N ASP A 320 10.06 38.34 12.60
CA ASP A 320 10.90 39.52 12.45
C ASP A 320 12.14 39.39 13.33
N VAL A 321 13.29 39.46 12.69
CA VAL A 321 14.54 39.50 13.43
C VAL A 321 14.74 40.88 13.97
N PRO A 322 15.20 41.01 15.21
CA PRO A 322 15.55 42.28 15.79
C PRO A 322 16.52 43.05 14.92
N ASN A 323 16.23 44.33 14.68
CA ASN A 323 17.06 45.23 13.88
C ASN A 323 18.29 45.79 14.62
N ASN A 324 18.48 45.42 15.89
CA ASN A 324 19.63 45.89 16.68
C ASN A 324 20.71 44.85 16.85
N TRP A 325 21.93 45.30 17.02
CA TRP A 325 23.11 44.45 17.15
C TRP A 325 23.10 43.53 18.38
N ASP A 326 22.52 43.92 19.46
CA ASP A 326 22.50 43.17 20.71
C ASP A 326 21.62 41.91 20.55
N ASP A 327 20.50 42.03 19.88
CA ASP A 327 19.58 40.94 19.62
C ASP A 327 20.12 40.00 18.50
N LEU A 328 20.78 40.55 17.47
CA LEU A 328 21.53 39.77 16.49
C LEU A 328 22.69 39.02 17.19
N TRP A 329 23.40 39.63 18.09
CA TRP A 329 24.47 39.03 18.87
C TRP A 329 23.97 37.95 19.82
N ASN A 330 22.79 38.15 20.42
CA ASN A 330 22.08 37.15 21.23
C ASN A 330 21.61 35.96 20.38
N LEU A 331 21.19 36.21 19.13
CA LEU A 331 20.88 35.18 18.15
C LEU A 331 22.15 34.34 17.84
N PHE A 332 23.32 34.97 17.61
CA PHE A 332 24.60 34.29 17.38
C PHE A 332 25.04 33.48 18.58
N LYS A 333 24.82 34.00 19.82
CA LYS A 333 25.14 33.28 21.06
C LYS A 333 24.17 32.14 21.39
N GLY A 334 22.98 32.14 20.78
CA GLY A 334 22.02 31.07 20.94
C GLY A 334 21.06 31.24 22.12
N ASN A 335 20.83 32.46 22.60
CA ASN A 335 19.81 32.74 23.58
C ASN A 335 18.41 32.48 22.99
N SER A 336 17.66 31.51 23.56
CA SER A 336 16.40 30.99 23.06
C SER A 336 15.22 31.96 23.22
N ASP A 337 15.25 32.80 24.22
CA ASP A 337 14.11 33.65 24.63
C ASP A 337 13.74 34.73 23.60
N VAL A 338 14.61 34.98 22.63
CA VAL A 338 14.45 36.01 21.59
C VAL A 338 13.75 35.46 20.34
N LEU A 339 13.58 34.13 20.18
CA LEU A 339 13.22 33.50 18.89
C LEU A 339 11.75 33.10 18.74
N GLY A 340 11.02 33.01 19.84
CA GLY A 340 9.58 32.66 19.83
C GLY A 340 9.31 31.23 19.39
N ASP A 341 9.40 30.28 20.30
CA ASP A 341 9.15 28.86 20.02
C ASP A 341 7.65 28.59 19.79
N ILE A 342 7.34 27.56 19.01
CA ILE A 342 5.98 27.00 18.83
C ILE A 342 5.96 25.62 19.46
N GLU A 343 5.00 25.39 20.37
CA GLU A 343 4.77 24.13 21.03
C GLU A 343 3.30 23.70 20.85
N ILE A 344 3.09 22.50 20.32
CA ILE A 344 1.75 21.90 20.14
C ILE A 344 1.75 20.55 20.84
N THR A 345 0.88 20.38 21.83
CA THR A 345 0.83 19.15 22.63
C THR A 345 -0.59 18.61 22.78
N ASP A 346 -0.71 17.29 22.89
CA ASP A 346 -1.95 16.58 23.25
C ASP A 346 -3.17 17.00 22.42
N SER A 347 -2.96 17.31 21.12
CA SER A 347 -3.94 17.96 20.27
C SER A 347 -4.36 17.09 19.09
N LYS A 348 -5.57 17.37 18.56
CA LYS A 348 -6.11 16.84 17.31
C LYS A 348 -6.40 18.00 16.34
N ILE A 349 -5.91 17.90 15.10
CA ILE A 349 -6.11 18.91 14.06
C ILE A 349 -6.42 18.18 12.75
N THR A 350 -7.65 18.25 12.26
CA THR A 350 -8.06 17.47 11.08
C THR A 350 -7.55 18.06 9.75
N GLY A 351 -7.31 19.35 9.72
CA GLY A 351 -6.81 20.08 8.54
C GLY A 351 -5.29 20.21 8.48
N THR A 352 -4.82 21.22 7.77
CA THR A 352 -3.40 21.54 7.65
C THR A 352 -2.92 22.39 8.83
N SER A 353 -1.85 21.93 9.47
CA SER A 353 -1.11 22.72 10.46
C SER A 353 0.07 23.42 9.78
N THR A 354 0.02 24.76 9.70
CA THR A 354 1.11 25.60 9.16
C THR A 354 1.78 26.34 10.31
N LEU A 355 3.04 25.99 10.58
CA LEU A 355 3.80 26.48 11.72
C LEU A 355 5.07 27.16 11.23
N GLN A 356 5.25 28.44 11.53
CA GLN A 356 6.40 29.25 11.11
C GLN A 356 6.97 30.05 12.27
N THR A 357 8.28 29.91 12.52
CA THR A 357 8.97 30.68 13.56
C THR A 357 10.48 30.79 13.29
N LEU A 358 11.13 31.73 13.99
CA LEU A 358 12.60 31.76 14.08
C LEU A 358 13.15 30.70 15.07
N GLY A 359 12.36 30.31 16.05
CA GLY A 359 12.68 29.39 17.15
C GLY A 359 12.43 27.92 16.85
N ASN A 360 12.28 27.14 17.90
CA ASN A 360 11.94 25.73 17.79
C ASN A 360 10.46 25.53 17.46
N ILE A 361 10.19 24.42 16.78
CA ILE A 361 8.84 23.86 16.66
C ILE A 361 8.83 22.52 17.36
N VAL A 362 7.97 22.35 18.36
CA VAL A 362 7.82 21.12 19.13
C VAL A 362 6.37 20.65 19.01
N ILE A 363 6.18 19.42 18.56
CA ILE A 363 4.88 18.75 18.42
C ILE A 363 4.96 17.45 19.19
N GLU A 364 4.14 17.29 20.22
CA GLU A 364 4.18 16.11 21.07
C GLU A 364 2.78 15.56 21.36
N ASN A 365 2.65 14.22 21.35
CA ASN A 365 1.44 13.48 21.72
C ASN A 365 0.18 13.87 20.93
N CYS A 366 0.33 14.36 19.71
CA CYS A 366 -0.81 14.74 18.89
C CYS A 366 -1.46 13.50 18.25
N LYS A 367 -2.74 13.26 18.59
CA LYS A 367 -3.47 12.08 18.13
C LYS A 367 -3.70 12.07 16.62
N GLU A 368 -3.87 13.26 16.04
CA GLU A 368 -4.16 13.43 14.62
C GLU A 368 -3.74 14.84 14.18
N ILE A 369 -2.98 14.89 13.08
CA ILE A 369 -2.70 16.11 12.33
C ILE A 369 -2.95 15.77 10.86
N GLY A 370 -3.81 16.52 10.15
CA GLY A 370 -4.12 16.27 8.75
C GLY A 370 -2.87 16.38 7.88
N ASN A 371 -2.42 17.60 7.59
CA ASN A 371 -1.11 17.87 6.99
C ASN A 371 -0.28 18.76 7.91
N LEU A 372 1.04 18.67 7.80
CA LEU A 372 1.96 19.50 8.56
C LEU A 372 2.89 20.27 7.62
N VAL A 373 2.92 21.60 7.80
CA VAL A 373 3.94 22.49 7.20
C VAL A 373 4.65 23.19 8.34
N ALA A 374 5.92 22.84 8.58
CA ALA A 374 6.68 23.38 9.70
C ALA A 374 7.99 24.02 9.22
N GLU A 375 8.15 25.32 9.48
CA GLU A 375 9.30 26.13 9.11
C GLU A 375 9.92 26.78 10.34
N SER A 376 11.14 26.33 10.69
CA SER A 376 11.99 26.94 11.68
C SER A 376 13.21 27.55 11.01
N THR A 377 13.48 28.86 11.25
CA THR A 377 14.61 29.52 10.58
C THR A 377 15.95 29.21 11.25
N PHE A 378 16.06 29.28 12.58
CA PHE A 378 17.37 29.19 13.27
C PHE A 378 17.50 28.04 14.25
N ARG A 379 16.42 27.34 14.52
CA ARG A 379 16.41 26.22 15.47
C ARG A 379 15.99 24.95 14.74
N GLY A 380 15.40 24.02 15.44
CA GLY A 380 14.99 22.73 14.91
C GLY A 380 13.50 22.49 15.01
N ILE A 381 13.09 21.39 14.41
CA ILE A 381 11.73 20.87 14.48
C ILE A 381 11.79 19.52 15.16
N LYS A 382 10.99 19.36 16.22
CA LYS A 382 10.85 18.09 16.94
C LYS A 382 9.39 17.65 16.86
N VAL A 383 9.16 16.43 16.39
CA VAL A 383 7.85 15.76 16.42
C VAL A 383 8.01 14.47 17.20
N ASN A 384 7.21 14.27 18.22
CA ASN A 384 7.33 13.10 19.07
C ASN A 384 5.95 12.51 19.37
N ASN A 385 5.86 11.18 19.29
CA ASN A 385 4.67 10.41 19.67
C ASN A 385 3.37 10.97 19.05
N SER A 386 3.42 11.31 17.75
CA SER A 386 2.35 12.00 17.05
C SER A 386 1.96 11.27 15.76
N ASN A 387 0.72 11.49 15.30
CA ASN A 387 0.19 10.90 14.08
C ASN A 387 -0.18 12.00 13.06
N ILE A 388 0.56 12.09 11.97
CA ILE A 388 0.30 12.98 10.82
C ILE A 388 -0.32 12.12 9.73
N ILE A 389 -1.61 12.35 9.42
CA ILE A 389 -2.35 11.52 8.46
C ILE A 389 -1.93 11.81 7.02
N GLY A 390 -1.71 13.08 6.71
CA GLY A 390 -1.32 13.55 5.39
C GLY A 390 0.18 13.80 5.22
N ASN A 391 0.51 14.82 4.43
CA ASN A 391 1.88 15.21 4.13
C ASN A 391 2.53 15.99 5.26
N ALA A 392 3.86 15.92 5.32
CA ALA A 392 4.67 16.70 6.25
C ALA A 392 5.82 17.42 5.51
N ASP A 393 5.78 18.75 5.55
CA ASP A 393 6.80 19.62 4.98
C ASP A 393 7.64 20.22 6.11
N PHE A 394 8.93 19.90 6.15
CA PHE A 394 9.88 20.40 7.15
C PHE A 394 10.93 21.30 6.51
N LYS A 395 11.06 22.52 7.03
CA LYS A 395 12.01 23.48 6.54
C LYS A 395 12.86 24.09 7.68
N VAL A 396 14.18 23.94 7.59
CA VAL A 396 15.16 24.47 8.55
C VAL A 396 16.37 24.98 7.76
N THR A 397 16.40 26.24 7.39
CA THR A 397 17.30 26.75 6.34
C THR A 397 18.30 27.81 6.76
N GLY A 398 18.11 28.48 7.89
CA GLY A 398 18.85 29.69 8.23
C GLY A 398 18.38 30.90 7.41
N LYS A 399 18.99 32.03 7.60
CA LYS A 399 18.67 33.27 6.88
C LYS A 399 19.90 34.15 6.69
N THR A 400 19.95 34.79 5.52
CA THR A 400 20.96 35.82 5.24
C THR A 400 20.43 37.20 5.70
N TYR A 401 21.24 37.94 6.37
CA TYR A 401 20.93 39.29 6.84
C TYR A 401 21.83 40.29 6.16
N ASP A 402 21.25 41.37 5.67
CA ASP A 402 21.98 42.55 5.26
C ASP A 402 22.41 43.31 6.52
N ILE A 403 23.71 43.57 6.58
CA ILE A 403 24.35 44.28 7.68
C ILE A 403 24.99 45.54 7.15
N LEU A 404 25.29 46.47 8.07
CA LEU A 404 26.13 47.60 7.68
C LEU A 404 27.47 47.05 7.14
N PRO A 405 27.93 47.53 5.95
CA PRO A 405 29.15 47.03 5.37
C PRO A 405 30.32 47.13 6.34
N TYR A 406 31.02 46.04 6.58
CA TYR A 406 32.26 46.01 7.32
C TYR A 406 33.35 45.26 6.54
N TYR A 407 34.60 45.69 6.70
CA TYR A 407 35.73 45.06 6.06
C TYR A 407 36.22 43.87 6.86
N ASN A 408 36.10 42.67 6.31
CA ASN A 408 36.63 41.47 6.94
C ASN A 408 38.14 41.34 6.66
N ILE A 409 38.95 41.61 7.65
CA ILE A 409 40.41 41.59 7.56
C ILE A 409 40.92 40.18 7.20
N LYS A 410 40.31 39.11 7.67
CA LYS A 410 40.74 37.74 7.36
C LYS A 410 40.47 37.34 5.91
N GLU A 411 39.41 37.82 5.34
CA GLU A 411 38.99 37.48 3.97
C GLU A 411 39.38 38.55 2.94
N GLY A 412 39.89 39.71 3.40
CA GLY A 412 40.32 40.80 2.55
C GLY A 412 39.19 41.44 1.72
N LYS A 413 37.92 41.38 2.18
CA LYS A 413 36.80 41.89 1.41
C LYS A 413 35.75 42.58 2.30
N TRP A 414 34.91 43.44 1.68
CA TRP A 414 33.76 44.01 2.31
C TRP A 414 32.64 42.95 2.40
N ILE A 415 32.02 42.83 3.57
CA ILE A 415 30.86 41.97 3.84
C ILE A 415 29.66 42.86 4.08
N ASN A 416 28.63 42.69 3.25
CA ASN A 416 27.36 43.42 3.33
C ASN A 416 26.20 42.53 3.84
N SER A 417 26.44 41.22 3.93
CA SER A 417 25.46 40.28 4.43
C SER A 417 26.11 39.13 5.17
N VAL A 418 25.40 38.56 6.15
CA VAL A 418 25.87 37.41 6.94
C VAL A 418 24.78 36.34 6.91
N TYR A 419 25.18 35.14 6.53
CA TYR A 419 24.30 33.97 6.63
C TYR A 419 24.36 33.39 8.04
N VAL A 420 23.21 33.35 8.71
CA VAL A 420 23.07 32.71 10.01
C VAL A 420 22.52 31.28 9.77
N ALA A 421 23.39 30.29 9.99
CA ALA A 421 22.99 28.88 9.87
C ALA A 421 22.09 28.45 11.02
N PRO A 422 21.16 27.53 10.77
CA PRO A 422 20.33 26.97 11.84
C PRO A 422 21.17 26.09 12.78
N LYS A 423 20.85 26.11 14.07
CA LYS A 423 21.54 25.30 15.08
C LYS A 423 20.95 23.91 15.29
N GLY A 424 19.73 23.66 14.76
CA GLY A 424 19.03 22.40 14.87
C GLY A 424 18.68 21.82 13.50
N GLY A 425 18.18 20.60 13.52
CA GLY A 425 17.65 19.89 12.35
C GLY A 425 16.20 19.45 12.60
N VAL A 426 15.81 18.35 12.00
CA VAL A 426 14.49 17.74 12.20
C VAL A 426 14.63 16.42 12.94
N VAL A 427 13.84 16.22 13.98
CA VAL A 427 13.73 14.96 14.72
C VAL A 427 12.26 14.57 14.83
N ALA A 428 11.89 13.44 14.24
CA ALA A 428 10.56 12.84 14.38
C ALA A 428 10.72 11.45 14.99
N SER A 429 10.23 11.26 16.22
CA SER A 429 10.37 10.02 16.99
C SER A 429 9.00 9.44 17.31
N ASN A 430 8.83 8.13 17.16
CA ASN A 430 7.56 7.43 17.39
C ASN A 430 6.39 8.12 16.66
N THR A 431 6.67 8.63 15.46
CA THR A 431 5.73 9.48 14.69
C THR A 431 5.34 8.75 13.42
N ASN A 432 4.03 8.58 13.22
CA ASN A 432 3.48 8.08 11.97
C ASN A 432 3.19 9.25 11.04
N ILE A 433 3.63 9.15 9.77
CA ILE A 433 3.35 10.14 8.71
C ILE A 433 2.77 9.38 7.53
N GLY A 434 1.47 9.50 7.32
CA GLY A 434 0.73 8.75 6.30
C GLY A 434 1.03 9.18 4.86
N GLY A 435 1.36 10.44 4.67
CA GLY A 435 1.66 11.03 3.36
C GLY A 435 3.14 11.19 3.06
N THR A 436 3.46 12.16 2.20
CA THR A 436 4.80 12.47 1.75
C THR A 436 5.54 13.37 2.73
N ILE A 437 6.83 13.11 2.94
CA ILE A 437 7.73 13.92 3.75
C ILE A 437 8.63 14.72 2.80
N ASN A 438 8.49 16.04 2.83
CA ASN A 438 9.36 16.97 2.12
C ASN A 438 10.35 17.60 3.11
N LEU A 439 11.63 17.61 2.76
CA LEU A 439 12.68 18.14 3.60
C LEU A 439 13.48 19.22 2.85
N ASP A 440 13.58 20.38 3.46
CA ASP A 440 14.56 21.42 3.12
C ASP A 440 15.30 21.83 4.41
N VAL A 441 16.29 21.03 4.79
CA VAL A 441 16.95 21.09 6.09
C VAL A 441 18.46 21.21 5.90
N LYS A 442 19.09 22.27 6.42
CA LYS A 442 20.54 22.44 6.29
C LYS A 442 21.38 21.59 7.23
N ASN A 443 20.79 21.04 8.28
CA ASN A 443 21.41 20.15 9.25
C ASN A 443 20.90 18.70 9.10
N ASN A 444 21.05 17.89 10.15
CA ASN A 444 20.59 16.51 10.18
C ASN A 444 19.07 16.40 10.27
N ALA A 445 18.55 15.31 9.74
CA ALA A 445 17.15 14.92 9.88
C ALA A 445 17.06 13.45 10.36
N ASN A 446 16.38 13.23 11.47
CA ASN A 446 16.23 11.92 12.09
C ASN A 446 14.74 11.58 12.22
N PHE A 447 14.34 10.44 11.67
CA PHE A 447 12.97 9.95 11.70
C PHE A 447 12.92 8.55 12.29
N SER A 448 11.94 8.30 13.16
CA SER A 448 11.69 6.99 13.73
C SER A 448 10.18 6.73 13.81
N SER A 449 9.73 5.72 13.05
CA SER A 449 8.34 5.23 13.03
C SER A 449 8.37 3.70 12.88
N PRO A 450 8.68 2.95 13.95
CA PRO A 450 8.98 1.51 13.87
C PRO A 450 7.88 0.67 13.23
N GLU A 451 6.62 1.01 13.45
CA GLU A 451 5.45 0.30 12.89
C GLU A 451 4.86 1.00 11.66
N GLY A 452 5.36 2.18 11.29
CA GLY A 452 4.81 3.03 10.24
C GLY A 452 5.61 3.04 8.95
N THR A 453 5.14 3.88 8.02
CA THR A 453 5.78 4.15 6.74
C THR A 453 6.31 5.57 6.69
N LEU A 454 7.52 5.77 6.15
CA LEU A 454 8.12 7.08 5.91
C LEU A 454 8.30 7.28 4.40
N ASN A 455 7.65 8.29 3.84
CA ASN A 455 7.69 8.61 2.41
C ASN A 455 8.42 9.91 2.16
N PHE A 456 9.69 9.88 1.80
CA PHE A 456 10.49 11.05 1.49
C PHE A 456 10.36 11.44 0.01
N ALA A 457 10.05 12.73 -0.25
CA ALA A 457 10.05 13.29 -1.60
C ALA A 457 11.08 14.41 -1.71
N ASN A 458 12.00 14.27 -2.67
CA ASN A 458 13.04 15.27 -2.95
C ASN A 458 13.75 15.80 -1.69
N PRO A 459 14.20 14.95 -0.75
CA PRO A 459 14.75 15.43 0.49
C PRO A 459 16.06 16.20 0.26
N ASN A 460 16.07 17.49 0.61
CA ASN A 460 17.24 18.35 0.63
C ASN A 460 17.76 18.47 2.06
N VAL A 461 18.80 17.70 2.37
CA VAL A 461 19.38 17.65 3.72
C VAL A 461 20.86 18.02 3.63
N GLY A 462 21.29 19.06 4.34
CA GLY A 462 22.69 19.51 4.37
C GLY A 462 23.60 18.54 5.14
N GLY A 463 23.10 17.98 6.23
CA GLY A 463 23.75 16.92 7.00
C GLY A 463 23.30 15.52 6.58
N ASN A 464 23.11 14.63 7.57
CA ASN A 464 22.65 13.25 7.35
C ASN A 464 21.15 13.12 7.56
N LEU A 465 20.50 12.28 6.74
CA LEU A 465 19.16 11.76 6.99
C LEU A 465 19.28 10.35 7.57
N ILE A 466 18.72 10.15 8.76
CA ILE A 466 18.60 8.83 9.38
C ILE A 466 17.11 8.52 9.49
N ALA A 467 16.68 7.40 8.93
CA ALA A 467 15.30 6.98 8.97
C ALA A 467 15.19 5.51 9.40
N ASN A 468 14.37 5.24 10.42
CA ASN A 468 14.08 3.91 10.94
C ASN A 468 12.57 3.69 10.90
N ALA A 469 12.10 2.74 10.10
CA ALA A 469 10.67 2.48 9.97
C ALA A 469 10.39 1.04 9.53
N LYS A 470 9.10 0.65 9.55
CA LYS A 470 8.68 -0.59 8.91
C LYS A 470 8.89 -0.50 7.39
N ASN A 471 8.35 0.56 6.77
CA ASN A 471 8.53 0.83 5.34
C ASN A 471 9.16 2.21 5.13
N ILE A 472 10.07 2.30 4.15
CA ILE A 472 10.67 3.58 3.75
C ILE A 472 10.58 3.72 2.23
N SER A 473 10.03 4.84 1.77
CA SER A 473 10.02 5.26 0.38
C SER A 473 10.84 6.53 0.20
N PHE A 474 11.78 6.51 -0.74
CA PHE A 474 12.63 7.64 -1.10
C PHE A 474 12.40 8.00 -2.56
N LYS A 475 11.71 9.12 -2.79
CA LYS A 475 11.44 9.65 -4.14
C LYS A 475 12.35 10.84 -4.43
N LYS A 476 12.88 10.91 -5.66
CA LYS A 476 13.63 12.06 -6.18
C LYS A 476 13.22 12.33 -7.62
N ASP A 477 12.96 13.60 -7.95
CA ASP A 477 12.75 14.04 -9.31
C ASP A 477 14.09 14.13 -10.06
N GLY A 478 14.09 13.87 -11.36
CA GLY A 478 15.31 13.74 -12.15
C GLY A 478 16.00 12.39 -11.91
N SER A 479 17.32 12.32 -12.13
CA SER A 479 18.07 11.07 -11.96
C SER A 479 18.49 10.84 -10.50
N LEU A 480 18.47 9.59 -10.06
CA LEU A 480 18.89 9.17 -8.72
C LEU A 480 20.06 8.18 -8.80
N THR A 481 21.17 8.55 -8.17
CA THR A 481 22.33 7.66 -8.00
C THR A 481 22.46 7.26 -6.54
N ILE A 482 22.41 5.94 -6.28
CA ILE A 482 22.60 5.35 -4.96
C ILE A 482 23.98 4.67 -4.96
N ASN A 483 24.91 5.27 -4.21
CA ASN A 483 26.28 4.81 -4.08
C ASN A 483 26.76 5.01 -2.64
N ASP A 484 28.02 4.80 -2.34
CA ASP A 484 28.57 4.94 -0.99
C ASP A 484 28.41 6.37 -0.43
N ALA A 485 28.50 7.40 -1.29
CA ALA A 485 28.25 8.79 -0.87
C ALA A 485 26.76 9.02 -0.52
N PHE A 486 25.85 8.42 -1.27
CA PHE A 486 24.42 8.43 -0.94
C PHE A 486 24.19 7.77 0.43
N ASN A 487 24.79 6.61 0.68
CA ASN A 487 24.62 5.86 1.92
C ASN A 487 25.25 6.52 3.13
N ALA A 488 26.37 7.21 2.95
CA ALA A 488 26.99 8.01 4.00
C ALA A 488 26.06 9.14 4.46
N LYS A 489 25.26 9.69 3.53
CA LYS A 489 24.34 10.80 3.78
C LYS A 489 22.94 10.32 4.21
N TYR A 490 22.41 9.23 3.62
CA TYR A 490 21.06 8.72 3.83
C TYR A 490 21.11 7.32 4.47
N LYS A 491 20.94 7.23 5.78
CA LYS A 491 20.87 5.96 6.52
C LYS A 491 19.42 5.52 6.63
N LEU A 492 18.95 4.71 5.69
CA LEU A 492 17.57 4.28 5.56
C LEU A 492 17.43 2.83 6.05
N ASN A 493 16.93 2.63 7.26
CA ASN A 493 16.79 1.34 7.92
C ASN A 493 15.30 0.91 7.92
N ALA A 494 14.85 0.31 6.83
CA ALA A 494 13.52 -0.31 6.77
C ALA A 494 13.58 -1.75 7.31
N THR A 495 12.51 -2.22 7.93
CA THR A 495 12.40 -3.62 8.36
C THR A 495 11.59 -4.47 7.39
N ASP A 496 10.68 -3.87 6.61
CA ASP A 496 9.81 -4.57 5.66
C ASP A 496 10.11 -4.16 4.20
N GLU A 497 9.79 -2.94 3.80
CA GLU A 497 10.07 -2.47 2.43
C GLU A 497 10.93 -1.21 2.41
N LEU A 498 12.00 -1.23 1.62
CA LEU A 498 12.81 -0.07 1.25
C LEU A 498 12.59 0.25 -0.23
N SER A 499 12.00 1.40 -0.55
CA SER A 499 11.64 1.79 -1.91
C SER A 499 12.39 3.05 -2.37
N PHE A 500 12.93 3.00 -3.58
CA PHE A 500 13.55 4.14 -4.27
C PHE A 500 12.79 4.41 -5.57
N LYS A 501 12.37 5.66 -5.76
CA LYS A 501 11.61 6.09 -6.93
C LYS A 501 12.14 7.36 -7.54
N THR A 502 12.23 7.40 -8.88
CA THR A 502 12.57 8.60 -9.64
C THR A 502 11.79 8.63 -10.97
N ASP A 503 11.56 9.81 -11.53
CA ASP A 503 11.04 9.98 -12.89
C ASP A 503 12.12 9.95 -13.96
N GLY A 504 13.40 10.08 -13.57
CA GLY A 504 14.57 9.93 -14.42
C GLY A 504 15.23 8.55 -14.32
N ASP A 505 16.53 8.51 -14.57
CA ASP A 505 17.31 7.28 -14.48
C ASP A 505 17.70 6.99 -13.04
N LEU A 506 17.52 5.73 -12.60
CA LEU A 506 17.95 5.23 -11.31
C LEU A 506 19.19 4.34 -11.50
N ILE A 507 20.28 4.71 -10.84
CA ILE A 507 21.50 3.92 -10.82
C ILE A 507 21.82 3.56 -9.37
N ALA A 508 21.83 2.27 -9.04
CA ALA A 508 22.27 1.78 -7.74
C ALA A 508 23.55 0.94 -7.93
N ASN A 509 24.61 1.36 -7.26
CA ASN A 509 25.92 0.73 -7.34
C ASN A 509 26.58 0.77 -5.97
N SER A 510 26.26 -0.18 -5.10
CA SER A 510 26.92 -0.31 -3.80
C SER A 510 26.62 -1.64 -3.10
N ASN A 511 27.66 -2.29 -2.60
CA ASN A 511 27.57 -3.48 -1.75
C ASN A 511 27.15 -3.18 -0.29
N ASN A 512 27.20 -1.92 0.15
CA ASN A 512 27.07 -1.52 1.54
C ASN A 512 25.77 -0.74 1.85
N VAL A 513 24.83 -0.69 0.95
CA VAL A 513 23.52 -0.09 1.23
C VAL A 513 22.76 -1.02 2.16
N GLY A 514 22.07 -0.48 3.16
CA GLY A 514 21.23 -1.24 4.10
C GLY A 514 20.04 -2.00 3.47
N PHE A 515 20.16 -2.38 2.21
CA PHE A 515 19.21 -3.19 1.47
C PHE A 515 18.96 -4.56 2.12
N GLY A 516 19.95 -5.08 2.86
CA GLY A 516 19.83 -6.36 3.53
C GLY A 516 19.05 -6.35 4.84
N THR A 517 18.63 -5.20 5.35
CA THR A 517 17.82 -5.09 6.59
C THR A 517 16.34 -5.20 6.31
N ALA A 518 15.87 -4.70 5.17
CA ALA A 518 14.48 -4.80 4.75
C ALA A 518 14.16 -6.21 4.20
N ASN A 519 12.92 -6.65 4.35
CA ASN A 519 12.44 -7.88 3.72
C ASN A 519 12.47 -7.79 2.20
N SER A 520 12.17 -6.60 1.66
CA SER A 520 12.21 -6.31 0.23
C SER A 520 12.77 -4.93 -0.08
N THR A 521 13.41 -4.78 -1.25
CA THR A 521 13.87 -3.50 -1.78
C THR A 521 13.24 -3.26 -3.15
N LYS A 522 12.64 -2.08 -3.34
CA LYS A 522 12.01 -1.67 -4.59
C LYS A 522 12.81 -0.54 -5.25
N PHE A 523 13.02 -0.66 -6.57
CA PHE A 523 13.63 0.36 -7.42
C PHE A 523 12.67 0.72 -8.55
N GLU A 524 12.34 1.99 -8.72
CA GLU A 524 11.42 2.47 -9.74
C GLU A 524 11.97 3.71 -10.45
N GLY A 525 12.06 3.70 -11.78
CA GLY A 525 12.59 4.79 -12.59
C GLY A 525 12.25 4.70 -14.07
N LYS A 526 12.71 5.67 -14.87
CA LYS A 526 12.63 5.61 -16.34
C LYS A 526 13.50 4.47 -16.87
N ASN A 527 14.78 4.48 -16.53
CA ASN A 527 15.70 3.36 -16.66
C ASN A 527 16.22 2.99 -15.26
N VAL A 528 16.43 1.71 -15.00
CA VAL A 528 16.98 1.25 -13.74
C VAL A 528 18.22 0.41 -13.99
N THR A 529 19.36 0.84 -13.43
CA THR A 529 20.63 0.13 -13.49
C THR A 529 21.05 -0.27 -12.07
N LEU A 530 21.23 -1.55 -11.85
CA LEU A 530 21.64 -2.14 -10.58
C LEU A 530 22.98 -2.85 -10.77
N ASN A 531 24.00 -2.46 -9.99
CA ASN A 531 25.32 -3.09 -10.00
C ASN A 531 25.74 -3.46 -8.57
N ASN A 532 26.24 -4.68 -8.36
CA ASN A 532 26.79 -5.14 -7.09
C ASN A 532 25.80 -4.98 -5.91
N ILE A 533 24.51 -5.30 -6.11
CA ILE A 533 23.47 -5.16 -5.09
C ILE A 533 23.28 -6.49 -4.34
N VAL A 534 23.26 -6.43 -3.00
CA VAL A 534 22.89 -7.55 -2.12
C VAL A 534 21.66 -7.17 -1.33
N THR A 535 20.59 -7.91 -1.47
CA THR A 535 19.30 -7.63 -0.81
C THR A 535 18.56 -8.93 -0.47
N ASN A 536 17.52 -8.87 0.34
CA ASN A 536 16.62 -10.01 0.56
C ASN A 536 15.74 -10.23 -0.69
N ALA A 537 14.56 -9.63 -0.77
CA ALA A 537 13.79 -9.64 -2.01
C ALA A 537 14.01 -8.33 -2.80
N ILE A 538 13.86 -8.39 -4.12
CA ILE A 538 14.02 -7.23 -5.00
C ILE A 538 12.81 -7.05 -5.92
N ASN A 539 12.36 -5.81 -6.07
CA ASN A 539 11.31 -5.41 -7.00
C ASN A 539 11.80 -4.25 -7.85
N VAL A 540 11.89 -4.45 -9.16
CA VAL A 540 12.43 -3.47 -10.11
C VAL A 540 11.36 -3.10 -11.12
N VAL A 541 11.05 -1.81 -11.20
CA VAL A 541 10.07 -1.28 -12.15
C VAL A 541 10.74 -0.18 -12.98
N ALA A 542 10.80 -0.36 -14.28
CA ALA A 542 11.28 0.67 -15.19
C ALA A 542 10.24 0.95 -16.28
N GLN A 543 10.16 2.20 -16.72
CA GLN A 543 9.34 2.56 -17.88
C GLN A 543 9.93 1.97 -19.17
N SER A 544 11.26 1.97 -19.28
CA SER A 544 11.97 1.49 -20.47
C SER A 544 12.91 0.34 -20.12
N LYS A 545 14.09 0.58 -19.62
CA LYS A 545 15.16 -0.42 -19.53
C LYS A 545 15.57 -0.78 -18.09
N ILE A 546 15.74 -2.08 -17.85
CA ILE A 546 16.37 -2.61 -16.64
C ILE A 546 17.70 -3.28 -17.01
N VAL A 547 18.76 -2.91 -16.29
CA VAL A 547 20.05 -3.58 -16.31
C VAL A 547 20.39 -4.01 -14.88
N ALA A 548 20.57 -5.29 -14.65
CA ALA A 548 20.94 -5.85 -13.35
C ALA A 548 22.23 -6.69 -13.52
N GLU A 549 23.32 -6.21 -12.94
CA GLU A 549 24.62 -6.87 -12.99
C GLU A 549 25.13 -7.19 -11.58
N ASN A 550 25.57 -8.43 -11.35
CA ASN A 550 26.06 -8.91 -10.05
C ASN A 550 25.05 -8.68 -8.89
N VAL A 551 23.74 -8.85 -9.15
CA VAL A 551 22.69 -8.73 -8.14
C VAL A 551 22.50 -10.04 -7.41
N THR A 552 22.54 -10.01 -6.06
CA THR A 552 22.20 -11.16 -5.21
C THR A 552 20.93 -10.84 -4.43
N ALA A 553 19.87 -11.63 -4.66
CA ALA A 553 18.62 -11.56 -3.92
C ALA A 553 18.35 -12.90 -3.22
N LYS A 554 18.04 -12.84 -1.91
CA LYS A 554 17.76 -14.00 -1.07
C LYS A 554 16.37 -13.85 -0.46
N ALA A 555 15.53 -14.87 -0.61
CA ALA A 555 14.26 -14.88 0.10
C ALA A 555 14.49 -14.83 1.61
N LYS A 556 13.82 -13.94 2.30
CA LYS A 556 13.58 -14.08 3.73
C LYS A 556 12.32 -14.93 3.91
N ASP A 557 12.33 -15.86 4.87
CA ASP A 557 11.23 -16.79 5.20
C ASP A 557 9.89 -16.09 5.48
N ILE A 558 9.19 -15.62 4.46
CA ILE A 558 7.84 -15.09 4.60
C ILE A 558 7.00 -15.49 3.39
N GLY A 559 6.54 -16.73 3.38
CA GLY A 559 5.36 -17.17 2.61
C GLY A 559 5.34 -17.03 1.09
N THR A 560 6.36 -16.45 0.45
CA THR A 560 6.48 -16.37 -1.00
C THR A 560 7.86 -16.83 -1.47
N ASN A 561 7.90 -17.67 -2.51
CA ASN A 561 9.16 -18.09 -3.12
C ASN A 561 9.77 -17.04 -4.07
N ILE A 562 9.04 -15.96 -4.35
CA ILE A 562 9.48 -14.91 -5.29
C ILE A 562 10.51 -14.01 -4.60
N VAL A 563 11.75 -14.07 -5.04
CA VAL A 563 12.85 -13.23 -4.54
C VAL A 563 13.10 -12.01 -5.41
N ALA A 564 12.70 -12.04 -6.68
CA ALA A 564 12.92 -10.93 -7.62
C ALA A 564 11.70 -10.70 -8.51
N LYS A 565 11.31 -9.43 -8.65
CA LYS A 565 10.27 -8.98 -9.58
C LYS A 565 10.86 -7.92 -10.50
N PHE A 566 10.71 -8.11 -11.80
CA PHE A 566 11.17 -7.18 -12.83
C PHE A 566 10.00 -6.78 -13.71
N LYS A 567 9.73 -5.50 -13.82
CA LYS A 567 8.72 -4.94 -14.72
C LYS A 567 9.32 -3.81 -15.55
N GLY A 568 9.32 -3.93 -16.89
CA GLY A 568 9.87 -2.94 -17.78
C GLY A 568 9.64 -3.26 -19.26
N GLU A 569 10.16 -2.43 -20.16
CA GLU A 569 10.14 -2.70 -21.58
C GLU A 569 11.25 -3.70 -21.95
N GLU A 570 12.49 -3.39 -21.58
CA GLU A 570 13.67 -4.22 -21.80
C GLU A 570 14.28 -4.62 -20.46
N ILE A 571 14.52 -5.91 -20.27
CA ILE A 571 15.15 -6.45 -19.05
C ILE A 571 16.43 -7.21 -19.44
N ASN A 572 17.55 -6.81 -18.85
CA ASN A 572 18.83 -7.50 -18.98
C ASN A 572 19.43 -7.74 -17.59
N SER A 573 19.56 -9.00 -17.21
CA SER A 573 20.20 -9.42 -15.96
C SER A 573 21.39 -10.32 -16.26
N GLU A 574 22.58 -9.93 -15.78
CA GLU A 574 23.80 -10.70 -15.99
C GLU A 574 24.53 -10.97 -14.64
N ASN A 575 25.19 -12.12 -14.55
CA ASN A 575 26.01 -12.56 -13.41
C ASN A 575 25.29 -12.50 -12.04
N SER A 576 23.96 -12.51 -12.04
CA SER A 576 23.14 -12.35 -10.84
C SER A 576 22.76 -13.68 -10.21
N ASN A 577 22.54 -13.68 -8.87
CA ASN A 577 22.19 -14.85 -8.07
C ASN A 577 20.84 -14.61 -7.38
N TYR A 578 19.79 -15.25 -7.87
CA TYR A 578 18.44 -15.20 -7.30
C TYR A 578 18.15 -16.51 -6.58
N GLN A 579 18.11 -16.50 -5.25
CA GLN A 579 17.89 -17.69 -4.42
C GLN A 579 16.40 -17.99 -4.22
N GLY A 580 15.63 -18.01 -5.29
CA GLY A 580 14.19 -18.28 -5.32
C GLY A 580 13.61 -17.97 -6.69
N GLU A 581 12.30 -17.78 -6.76
CA GLU A 581 11.59 -17.52 -8.01
C GLU A 581 11.75 -16.07 -8.48
N ILE A 582 11.85 -15.89 -9.80
CA ILE A 582 11.94 -14.61 -10.49
C ILE A 582 10.62 -14.35 -11.22
N PHE A 583 9.94 -13.27 -10.90
CA PHE A 583 8.77 -12.83 -11.66
C PHE A 583 9.19 -11.78 -12.71
N VAL A 584 8.77 -11.98 -13.96
CA VAL A 584 9.12 -11.11 -15.09
C VAL A 584 7.85 -10.59 -15.76
N ASP A 585 7.78 -9.28 -15.96
CA ASP A 585 6.74 -8.60 -16.73
C ASP A 585 7.43 -7.61 -17.70
N ALA A 586 7.77 -8.09 -18.90
CA ALA A 586 8.45 -7.30 -19.93
C ALA A 586 7.53 -7.04 -21.13
N SER A 587 7.34 -5.77 -21.48
CA SER A 587 6.54 -5.39 -22.65
C SER A 587 7.27 -5.57 -23.98
N ASN A 588 8.56 -5.88 -23.96
CA ASN A 588 9.34 -6.26 -25.15
C ASN A 588 10.21 -7.50 -24.85
N ASN A 589 11.46 -7.34 -24.43
CA ASN A 589 12.41 -8.43 -24.29
C ASN A 589 12.91 -8.60 -22.86
N ALA A 590 13.25 -9.85 -22.50
CA ALA A 590 13.92 -10.15 -21.23
C ALA A 590 15.08 -11.12 -21.45
N LYS A 591 16.26 -10.79 -20.94
CA LYS A 591 17.47 -11.61 -20.97
C LYS A 591 18.01 -11.81 -19.56
N PHE A 592 18.25 -13.07 -19.22
CA PHE A 592 18.88 -13.47 -17.97
C PHE A 592 20.09 -14.35 -18.26
N LYS A 593 21.24 -13.97 -17.71
CA LYS A 593 22.46 -14.80 -17.76
C LYS A 593 23.04 -14.95 -16.36
N SER A 594 23.24 -16.19 -15.91
CA SER A 594 23.68 -16.48 -14.54
C SER A 594 24.59 -17.69 -14.47
N ASN A 595 25.44 -17.75 -13.46
CA ASN A 595 26.18 -18.95 -13.07
C ASN A 595 25.42 -19.82 -12.04
N ASN A 596 24.23 -19.40 -11.65
CA ASN A 596 23.36 -20.05 -10.65
C ASN A 596 22.02 -20.46 -11.26
N ASN A 597 21.23 -21.21 -10.49
CA ASN A 597 19.89 -21.60 -10.93
C ASN A 597 19.03 -20.36 -11.25
N LEU A 598 18.21 -20.47 -12.28
CA LEU A 598 17.21 -19.49 -12.68
C LEU A 598 15.83 -20.16 -12.62
N THR A 599 14.97 -19.71 -11.71
CA THR A 599 13.60 -20.22 -11.59
C THR A 599 12.63 -19.08 -11.81
N PHE A 600 11.87 -19.13 -12.92
CA PHE A 600 10.90 -18.09 -13.28
C PHE A 600 9.52 -18.47 -12.75
N ALA A 601 8.88 -17.51 -12.06
CA ALA A 601 7.61 -17.70 -11.39
C ALA A 601 6.45 -17.83 -12.38
N LYS A 602 5.42 -18.55 -11.97
CA LYS A 602 4.14 -18.63 -12.68
C LYS A 602 3.53 -17.23 -12.88
N GLY A 603 2.95 -17.00 -14.07
CA GLY A 603 2.34 -15.73 -14.44
C GLY A 603 3.33 -14.69 -14.96
N SER A 604 4.61 -15.02 -15.11
CA SER A 604 5.56 -14.17 -15.82
C SER A 604 5.14 -13.95 -17.27
N SER A 605 5.37 -12.72 -17.79
CA SER A 605 5.00 -12.33 -19.15
C SER A 605 6.15 -11.61 -19.84
N VAL A 606 6.45 -11.97 -21.09
CA VAL A 606 7.41 -11.30 -21.96
C VAL A 606 6.79 -11.19 -23.35
N ALA A 607 6.52 -9.98 -23.80
CA ALA A 607 5.73 -9.80 -25.02
C ALA A 607 6.44 -10.34 -26.28
N ASN A 608 7.77 -10.23 -26.35
CA ASN A 608 8.50 -10.57 -27.57
C ASN A 608 9.49 -11.73 -27.35
N GLN A 609 10.69 -11.47 -26.84
CA GLN A 609 11.72 -12.49 -26.65
C GLN A 609 12.16 -12.65 -25.19
N PHE A 610 12.10 -13.88 -24.70
CA PHE A 610 12.69 -14.28 -23.44
C PHE A 610 13.93 -15.14 -23.70
N LYS A 611 15.06 -14.75 -23.09
CA LYS A 611 16.31 -15.51 -23.17
C LYS A 611 16.87 -15.77 -21.78
N ALA A 612 17.06 -17.04 -21.45
CA ALA A 612 17.72 -17.48 -20.23
C ALA A 612 18.95 -18.33 -20.56
N ASP A 613 20.10 -17.98 -19.99
CA ASP A 613 21.35 -18.70 -20.12
C ASP A 613 21.95 -18.91 -18.73
N SER A 614 22.08 -20.17 -18.31
CA SER A 614 22.63 -20.51 -16.99
C SER A 614 23.67 -21.63 -17.08
N ALA A 615 24.73 -21.53 -16.27
CA ALA A 615 25.65 -22.63 -16.06
C ALA A 615 25.01 -23.79 -15.25
N LYS A 616 23.87 -23.56 -14.61
CA LYS A 616 23.09 -24.53 -13.82
C LYS A 616 21.68 -24.70 -14.37
N ASP A 617 20.70 -24.94 -13.49
CA ASP A 617 19.35 -25.29 -13.89
C ASP A 617 18.51 -24.05 -14.23
N ILE A 618 17.64 -24.22 -15.21
CA ILE A 618 16.61 -23.22 -15.58
C ILE A 618 15.25 -23.89 -15.41
N THR A 619 14.36 -23.21 -14.67
CA THR A 619 12.95 -23.60 -14.55
C THR A 619 12.06 -22.43 -14.95
N ILE A 620 11.15 -22.65 -15.89
CA ILE A 620 10.20 -21.66 -16.39
C ILE A 620 8.79 -22.17 -16.09
N ASN A 621 8.08 -21.47 -15.20
CA ASN A 621 6.74 -21.85 -14.76
C ASN A 621 5.69 -20.97 -15.42
N ASP A 622 4.86 -21.55 -16.28
CA ASP A 622 3.65 -20.95 -16.88
C ASP A 622 3.85 -19.51 -17.39
N MET A 623 4.94 -19.29 -18.10
CA MET A 623 5.28 -18.00 -18.71
C MET A 623 4.49 -17.80 -19.99
N THR A 624 4.05 -16.54 -20.23
CA THR A 624 3.51 -16.08 -21.52
C THR A 624 4.60 -15.37 -22.29
N CYS A 625 4.98 -15.90 -23.47
CA CYS A 625 6.03 -15.29 -24.30
C CYS A 625 5.87 -15.74 -25.76
N ASN A 626 6.20 -14.86 -26.71
CA ASN A 626 6.21 -15.21 -28.13
C ASN A 626 7.41 -16.08 -28.50
N ASN A 627 8.58 -15.81 -27.91
CA ASN A 627 9.81 -16.54 -28.18
C ASN A 627 10.60 -16.80 -26.90
N ILE A 628 10.81 -18.09 -26.57
CA ILE A 628 11.57 -18.54 -25.42
C ILE A 628 12.86 -19.21 -25.91
N GLN A 629 14.00 -18.74 -25.41
CA GLN A 629 15.31 -19.38 -25.60
C GLN A 629 15.90 -19.69 -24.21
N ALA A 630 16.07 -20.96 -23.91
CA ALA A 630 16.61 -21.38 -22.64
C ALA A 630 17.80 -22.32 -22.87
N LYS A 631 18.97 -21.98 -22.27
CA LYS A 631 20.18 -22.80 -22.33
C LYS A 631 20.73 -22.99 -20.91
N GLY A 632 20.85 -24.26 -20.47
CA GLY A 632 21.28 -24.55 -19.10
C GLY A 632 21.90 -25.96 -18.94
N LYS A 633 22.23 -26.29 -17.68
CA LYS A 633 22.57 -27.68 -17.32
C LYS A 633 21.35 -28.58 -17.46
N ASN A 634 20.30 -28.24 -16.74
CA ASN A 634 18.94 -28.77 -16.88
C ASN A 634 17.98 -27.64 -17.24
N VAL A 635 17.04 -27.88 -18.15
CA VAL A 635 16.03 -26.92 -18.56
C VAL A 635 14.64 -27.51 -18.35
N THR A 636 13.83 -26.88 -17.50
CA THR A 636 12.45 -27.27 -17.22
C THR A 636 11.49 -26.20 -17.66
N LEU A 637 10.50 -26.55 -18.50
CA LEU A 637 9.42 -25.70 -18.95
C LEU A 637 8.09 -26.28 -18.48
N ASN A 638 7.40 -25.58 -17.61
CA ASN A 638 6.08 -25.94 -17.10
C ASN A 638 5.03 -25.01 -17.69
N LYS A 639 3.92 -25.53 -18.18
CA LYS A 639 2.80 -24.76 -18.74
C LYS A 639 1.46 -25.27 -18.22
N SER A 640 0.64 -24.36 -17.68
CA SER A 640 -0.77 -24.65 -17.38
C SER A 640 -1.58 -24.56 -18.68
N GLY A 641 -2.20 -25.69 -19.08
CA GLY A 641 -2.95 -25.79 -20.35
C GLY A 641 -2.10 -26.25 -21.52
N ASP A 642 -2.48 -25.85 -22.72
CA ASP A 642 -1.84 -26.28 -23.98
C ASP A 642 -0.51 -25.57 -24.21
N LEU A 643 0.44 -26.29 -24.79
CA LEU A 643 1.75 -25.77 -25.15
C LEU A 643 2.12 -26.18 -26.59
N THR A 644 2.52 -25.19 -27.39
CA THR A 644 3.09 -25.45 -28.70
C THR A 644 4.54 -25.01 -28.73
N ILE A 645 5.44 -25.93 -29.01
CA ILE A 645 6.87 -25.70 -29.24
C ILE A 645 7.14 -25.79 -30.74
N ASN A 646 7.70 -24.69 -31.29
CA ASN A 646 8.17 -24.71 -32.68
C ASN A 646 9.48 -23.92 -32.82
N LYS A 647 10.20 -24.07 -33.93
CA LYS A 647 11.49 -23.40 -34.19
C LYS A 647 11.52 -21.89 -34.02
N ASN A 648 10.35 -21.23 -34.12
CA ASN A 648 10.24 -19.78 -34.07
C ASN A 648 9.85 -19.27 -32.69
N ASN A 649 9.30 -20.16 -31.82
CA ASN A 649 8.77 -19.70 -30.54
C ASN A 649 9.53 -20.26 -29.30
N ILE A 650 10.00 -21.50 -29.33
CA ILE A 650 10.63 -22.10 -28.14
C ILE A 650 11.86 -22.91 -28.57
N ASN A 651 13.02 -22.55 -28.04
CA ASN A 651 14.28 -23.24 -28.19
C ASN A 651 14.85 -23.62 -26.84
N LEU A 652 14.96 -24.92 -26.59
CA LEU A 652 15.45 -25.51 -25.32
C LEU A 652 16.72 -26.29 -25.56
N ILE A 653 17.79 -25.90 -24.88
CA ILE A 653 19.11 -26.54 -24.96
C ILE A 653 19.58 -26.85 -23.55
N ALA A 654 19.82 -28.13 -23.25
CA ALA A 654 20.42 -28.56 -21.99
C ALA A 654 21.64 -29.44 -22.19
N SER A 655 22.64 -29.31 -21.32
CA SER A 655 23.76 -30.26 -21.32
C SER A 655 23.37 -31.61 -20.68
N GLU A 656 22.37 -31.65 -19.81
CA GLU A 656 21.83 -32.86 -19.21
C GLU A 656 20.34 -33.03 -19.58
N ASP A 657 19.39 -32.53 -18.78
CA ASP A 657 17.98 -32.83 -18.94
C ASP A 657 17.16 -31.66 -19.50
N VAL A 658 16.31 -31.90 -20.47
CA VAL A 658 15.20 -31.06 -20.87
C VAL A 658 13.90 -31.65 -20.35
N ASN A 659 13.16 -30.90 -19.52
CA ASN A 659 11.85 -31.33 -19.00
C ASN A 659 10.77 -30.34 -19.48
N VAL A 660 9.77 -30.87 -20.20
CA VAL A 660 8.61 -30.08 -20.64
C VAL A 660 7.36 -30.71 -20.03
N ASN A 661 6.63 -29.90 -19.25
CA ASN A 661 5.41 -30.32 -18.58
C ASN A 661 4.26 -29.39 -18.99
N ALA A 662 3.23 -29.96 -19.61
CA ALA A 662 2.01 -29.25 -19.98
C ALA A 662 0.79 -29.90 -19.34
N ASP A 663 -0.11 -29.13 -18.74
CA ASP A 663 -1.36 -29.69 -18.19
C ASP A 663 -2.41 -30.00 -19.26
N GLY A 664 -2.26 -29.46 -20.44
CA GLY A 664 -3.11 -29.67 -21.63
C GLY A 664 -2.42 -30.48 -22.71
N ILE A 665 -2.60 -30.06 -23.96
CA ILE A 665 -1.99 -30.67 -25.15
C ILE A 665 -0.58 -30.08 -25.37
N LEU A 666 0.42 -30.94 -25.52
CA LEU A 666 1.76 -30.56 -25.95
C LEU A 666 1.94 -30.84 -27.45
N ASN A 667 2.06 -29.79 -28.24
CA ASN A 667 2.42 -29.86 -29.65
C ASN A 667 3.89 -29.48 -29.85
N VAL A 668 4.72 -30.37 -30.36
CA VAL A 668 6.09 -30.09 -30.75
C VAL A 668 6.15 -30.14 -32.27
N ILE A 669 6.50 -29.02 -32.90
CA ILE A 669 6.39 -28.88 -34.36
C ILE A 669 7.65 -28.24 -34.94
N GLU A 670 8.22 -28.84 -35.98
CA GLU A 670 9.37 -28.30 -36.75
C GLU A 670 10.48 -27.72 -35.87
N SER A 671 10.88 -28.40 -34.81
CA SER A 671 11.80 -27.88 -33.82
C SER A 671 12.93 -28.84 -33.49
N THR A 672 14.01 -28.31 -32.91
CA THR A 672 15.11 -29.10 -32.34
C THR A 672 15.12 -28.91 -30.83
N ILE A 673 15.11 -30.00 -30.08
CA ILE A 673 15.27 -30.04 -28.63
C ILE A 673 16.57 -30.73 -28.30
N GLU A 674 17.49 -30.07 -27.59
CA GLU A 674 18.82 -30.56 -27.29
C GLU A 674 18.97 -30.87 -25.80
N GLY A 675 19.32 -32.12 -25.43
CA GLY A 675 19.60 -32.53 -24.07
C GLY A 675 20.04 -33.98 -24.01
N SER A 676 20.79 -34.38 -22.98
CA SER A 676 21.14 -35.78 -22.80
C SER A 676 19.89 -36.67 -22.61
N ASN A 677 18.93 -36.16 -21.82
CA ASN A 677 17.59 -36.72 -21.65
C ASN A 677 16.53 -35.65 -21.89
N ILE A 678 15.50 -35.99 -22.65
CA ILE A 678 14.38 -35.10 -23.01
C ILE A 678 13.09 -35.73 -22.48
N ASN A 679 12.50 -35.14 -21.47
CA ASN A 679 11.28 -35.62 -20.82
C ASN A 679 10.10 -34.71 -21.18
N LEU A 680 9.09 -35.26 -21.84
CA LEU A 680 7.87 -34.57 -22.27
C LEU A 680 6.68 -35.16 -21.54
N ASN A 681 5.98 -34.38 -20.76
CA ASN A 681 4.82 -34.80 -19.96
C ASN A 681 3.60 -33.89 -20.29
N ALA A 682 2.47 -34.49 -20.65
CA ALA A 682 1.24 -33.74 -20.97
C ALA A 682 -0.02 -34.61 -20.84
N ASN A 683 -1.20 -34.00 -21.04
CA ASN A 683 -2.43 -34.77 -21.23
C ASN A 683 -2.45 -35.46 -22.58
N GLU A 684 -2.04 -34.77 -23.64
CA GLU A 684 -1.82 -35.34 -24.96
C GLU A 684 -0.51 -34.83 -25.53
N ILE A 685 0.22 -35.63 -26.31
CA ILE A 685 1.48 -35.24 -26.93
C ILE A 685 1.38 -35.44 -28.45
N SER A 686 1.72 -34.39 -29.21
CA SER A 686 1.84 -34.46 -30.65
C SER A 686 3.24 -34.03 -31.08
N SER A 687 3.94 -34.80 -31.84
CA SER A 687 5.27 -34.54 -32.40
C SER A 687 5.21 -34.51 -33.91
N THR A 688 5.65 -33.45 -34.54
CA THR A 688 5.53 -33.19 -35.96
C THR A 688 6.82 -32.59 -36.50
N ASP A 689 7.60 -33.33 -37.24
CA ASP A 689 8.84 -32.88 -37.89
C ASP A 689 9.88 -32.34 -36.88
N VAL A 690 10.25 -33.19 -35.90
CA VAL A 690 11.08 -32.79 -34.75
C VAL A 690 12.39 -33.56 -34.70
N ILE A 691 13.47 -32.82 -34.37
CA ILE A 691 14.77 -33.40 -34.06
C ILE A 691 14.98 -33.40 -32.55
N TYR A 692 15.08 -34.58 -31.96
CA TYR A 692 15.44 -34.76 -30.56
C TYR A 692 16.91 -35.20 -30.46
N ALA A 693 17.76 -34.29 -29.99
CA ALA A 693 19.18 -34.56 -29.84
C ALA A 693 19.47 -35.12 -28.46
N GLY A 694 19.00 -36.35 -28.20
CA GLY A 694 19.22 -37.12 -26.98
C GLY A 694 18.21 -38.23 -26.74
N ASN A 695 18.17 -38.80 -25.54
CA ASN A 695 17.18 -39.78 -25.13
C ASN A 695 15.86 -39.12 -24.85
N VAL A 696 14.76 -39.64 -25.36
CA VAL A 696 13.42 -39.04 -25.23
C VAL A 696 12.51 -39.92 -24.39
N LYS A 697 11.87 -39.33 -23.44
CA LYS A 697 10.77 -39.93 -22.68
C LYS A 697 9.53 -39.08 -22.81
N MET A 698 8.45 -39.65 -23.32
CA MET A 698 7.13 -39.04 -23.40
C MET A 698 6.19 -39.75 -22.45
N ASP A 699 5.54 -39.04 -21.55
CA ASP A 699 4.54 -39.57 -20.61
C ASP A 699 3.25 -38.77 -20.76
N SER A 700 2.22 -39.42 -21.31
CA SER A 700 0.91 -38.82 -21.58
C SER A 700 -0.19 -39.46 -20.77
N LYS A 701 -1.09 -38.62 -20.22
CA LYS A 701 -2.33 -39.10 -19.59
C LYS A 701 -3.37 -39.53 -20.64
N GLY A 702 -3.34 -38.96 -21.82
CA GLY A 702 -4.14 -39.30 -23.01
C GLY A 702 -3.34 -40.11 -24.02
N GLY A 703 -3.25 -39.65 -25.27
CA GLY A 703 -2.54 -40.23 -26.37
C GLY A 703 -1.22 -39.55 -26.73
N ILE A 704 -0.42 -40.24 -27.56
CA ILE A 704 0.81 -39.72 -28.19
C ILE A 704 0.71 -39.91 -29.69
N THR A 705 0.95 -38.85 -30.48
CA THR A 705 0.93 -38.91 -31.92
C THR A 705 2.22 -38.37 -32.54
N PHE A 706 2.84 -39.13 -33.42
CA PHE A 706 3.96 -38.72 -34.26
C PHE A 706 3.46 -38.50 -35.70
N ASN A 707 3.26 -37.20 -36.08
CA ASN A 707 2.52 -36.89 -37.34
C ASN A 707 3.38 -36.85 -38.60
N LYS A 708 4.58 -36.35 -38.56
CA LYS A 708 5.54 -36.27 -39.67
C LYS A 708 6.89 -36.83 -39.24
N ASP A 709 7.90 -36.52 -40.01
CA ASP A 709 9.22 -37.03 -39.78
C ASP A 709 9.80 -36.62 -38.44
N ASN A 710 10.20 -37.57 -37.63
CA ASN A 710 10.82 -37.34 -36.34
C ASN A 710 12.16 -38.06 -36.25
N SER A 711 13.18 -37.38 -35.69
CA SER A 711 14.52 -37.94 -35.55
C SER A 711 14.95 -37.89 -34.08
N ILE A 712 15.46 -39.02 -33.55
CA ILE A 712 15.83 -39.19 -32.15
C ILE A 712 17.27 -39.75 -32.10
N ALA A 713 18.20 -38.95 -31.62
CA ALA A 713 19.62 -39.34 -31.52
C ALA A 713 19.91 -40.35 -30.40
N GLY A 714 18.94 -40.74 -29.62
CA GLY A 714 19.05 -41.68 -28.51
C GLY A 714 17.94 -42.73 -28.52
N THR A 715 17.47 -43.05 -27.31
CA THR A 715 16.31 -43.90 -27.07
C THR A 715 15.01 -43.08 -27.06
N LEU A 716 13.90 -43.71 -27.43
CA LEU A 716 12.53 -43.19 -27.23
C LEU A 716 11.78 -44.09 -26.26
N THR A 717 11.24 -43.52 -25.20
CA THR A 717 10.24 -44.19 -24.37
C THR A 717 8.94 -43.39 -24.42
N ALA A 718 7.95 -43.88 -25.13
CA ALA A 718 6.60 -43.29 -25.23
C ALA A 718 5.65 -44.07 -24.35
N LYS A 719 5.03 -43.37 -23.35
CA LYS A 719 4.09 -43.97 -22.44
C LYS A 719 2.78 -43.15 -22.43
N ALA A 720 1.66 -43.83 -22.65
CA ALA A 720 0.33 -43.22 -22.68
C ALA A 720 -0.74 -44.10 -22.02
N ASN A 721 -1.87 -43.48 -21.58
CA ASN A 721 -3.04 -44.27 -21.18
C ASN A 721 -3.93 -44.61 -22.37
N ASN A 722 -3.99 -43.74 -23.40
CA ASN A 722 -4.70 -43.92 -24.65
C ASN A 722 -3.73 -44.33 -25.79
N ASP A 723 -4.12 -44.09 -27.02
CA ASP A 723 -3.39 -44.54 -28.19
C ASP A 723 -1.99 -43.92 -28.34
N ILE A 724 -1.05 -44.69 -28.82
CA ILE A 724 0.23 -44.18 -29.33
C ILE A 724 0.25 -44.47 -30.83
N ASP A 725 0.34 -43.40 -31.63
CA ASP A 725 0.17 -43.47 -33.07
C ASP A 725 1.32 -42.77 -33.82
N PHE A 726 2.08 -43.57 -34.56
CA PHE A 726 3.13 -43.11 -35.46
C PHE A 726 2.59 -43.02 -36.88
N LYS A 727 2.22 -41.84 -37.32
CA LYS A 727 1.66 -41.55 -38.67
C LYS A 727 2.73 -41.19 -39.69
N GLY A 728 3.80 -40.53 -39.22
CA GLY A 728 4.92 -40.15 -40.08
C GLY A 728 6.15 -41.03 -39.87
N VAL A 729 7.23 -40.74 -40.58
CA VAL A 729 8.51 -41.48 -40.40
C VAL A 729 9.11 -41.07 -39.04
N THR A 730 9.45 -42.08 -38.22
CA THR A 730 10.17 -41.86 -36.97
C THR A 730 11.45 -42.69 -36.97
N ILE A 731 12.59 -42.03 -36.85
CA ILE A 731 13.91 -42.63 -36.83
C ILE A 731 14.55 -42.44 -35.47
N ALA A 732 14.95 -43.52 -34.81
CA ALA A 732 15.74 -43.48 -33.59
C ALA A 732 17.09 -44.20 -33.77
N ASP A 733 18.15 -43.65 -33.21
CA ASP A 733 19.46 -44.24 -33.25
C ASP A 733 19.58 -45.48 -32.35
N LYS A 734 18.76 -45.53 -31.25
CA LYS A 734 18.73 -46.62 -30.27
C LYS A 734 17.28 -47.09 -30.04
N ASP A 735 17.02 -47.76 -28.92
CA ASP A 735 15.76 -48.42 -28.62
C ASP A 735 14.56 -47.47 -28.68
N ILE A 736 13.44 -47.96 -29.17
CA ILE A 736 12.09 -47.38 -29.03
C ILE A 736 11.24 -48.27 -28.14
N THR A 737 10.70 -47.74 -27.08
CA THR A 737 9.76 -48.40 -26.19
C THR A 737 8.41 -47.69 -26.23
N VAL A 738 7.38 -48.37 -26.70
CA VAL A 738 5.99 -47.94 -26.74
C VAL A 738 5.24 -48.63 -25.61
N ASN A 739 4.63 -47.88 -24.68
CA ASN A 739 3.91 -48.45 -23.55
C ASN A 739 2.54 -47.77 -23.44
N THR A 740 1.48 -48.48 -23.79
CA THR A 740 0.11 -47.97 -23.69
C THR A 740 -0.87 -49.02 -23.19
N LYS A 741 -1.98 -48.56 -22.61
CA LYS A 741 -3.11 -49.43 -22.22
C LYS A 741 -4.19 -49.52 -23.29
N SER A 742 -4.02 -48.83 -24.41
CA SER A 742 -4.97 -48.76 -25.53
C SER A 742 -4.31 -49.28 -26.82
N ASN A 743 -4.36 -48.55 -27.93
CA ASN A 743 -3.83 -48.97 -29.20
C ASN A 743 -2.38 -48.49 -29.40
N ALA A 744 -1.50 -49.38 -29.81
CA ALA A 744 -0.17 -49.07 -30.30
C ALA A 744 -0.17 -49.20 -31.85
N ILE A 745 -0.21 -48.05 -32.51
CA ILE A 745 -0.16 -47.94 -33.97
C ILE A 745 1.24 -47.47 -34.35
N VAL A 746 2.07 -48.39 -34.73
CA VAL A 746 3.51 -48.16 -34.97
C VAL A 746 3.78 -48.32 -36.46
N HIS A 747 3.78 -47.24 -37.20
CA HIS A 747 3.96 -47.22 -38.63
C HIS A 747 5.17 -46.37 -39.02
N ASN A 748 5.92 -46.82 -40.02
CA ASN A 748 7.08 -46.11 -40.60
C ASN A 748 8.16 -45.77 -39.57
N VAL A 749 8.49 -46.72 -38.71
CA VAL A 749 9.47 -46.55 -37.62
C VAL A 749 10.77 -47.29 -37.95
N GLU A 750 11.87 -46.54 -37.88
CA GLU A 750 13.23 -47.10 -38.01
C GLU A 750 13.98 -46.98 -36.69
N VAL A 751 14.46 -48.13 -36.18
CA VAL A 751 15.38 -48.19 -35.04
C VAL A 751 16.73 -48.66 -35.60
N LYS A 752 17.71 -47.76 -35.72
CA LYS A 752 18.97 -48.07 -36.40
C LYS A 752 19.79 -49.14 -35.68
N ASN A 753 19.87 -49.05 -34.36
CA ASN A 753 20.65 -50.02 -33.54
C ASN A 753 19.87 -50.27 -32.23
N GLY A 754 19.03 -51.26 -32.19
CA GLY A 754 18.31 -51.58 -30.96
C GLY A 754 16.95 -52.23 -31.15
N THR A 755 16.15 -52.14 -30.12
CA THR A 755 14.86 -52.81 -29.99
C THR A 755 13.70 -51.82 -30.21
N LEU A 756 12.74 -52.23 -31.04
CA LEU A 756 11.39 -51.68 -31.03
C LEU A 756 10.54 -52.53 -30.07
N ALA A 757 10.28 -52.03 -28.88
CA ALA A 757 9.50 -52.72 -27.84
C ALA A 757 8.08 -52.12 -27.73
N ILE A 758 7.07 -52.94 -27.71
CA ILE A 758 5.65 -52.55 -27.50
C ILE A 758 5.16 -53.26 -26.25
N ASN A 759 4.82 -52.43 -25.24
CA ASN A 759 4.48 -52.94 -23.90
C ASN A 759 3.02 -52.65 -23.55
N ASN A 760 2.32 -53.63 -23.00
CA ASN A 760 1.01 -53.51 -22.36
C ASN A 760 -0.13 -52.99 -23.27
N ALA A 761 0.07 -52.87 -24.57
CA ALA A 761 -0.95 -52.40 -25.50
C ALA A 761 -2.12 -53.38 -25.58
N ARG A 762 -3.35 -52.83 -25.74
CA ARG A 762 -4.57 -53.61 -25.93
C ARG A 762 -4.72 -54.10 -27.38
N ASN A 763 -4.45 -53.21 -28.35
CA ASN A 763 -4.40 -53.54 -29.75
C ASN A 763 -3.07 -53.05 -30.34
N ILE A 764 -2.50 -53.83 -31.25
CA ILE A 764 -1.17 -53.57 -31.79
C ILE A 764 -1.23 -53.60 -33.33
N SER A 765 -0.79 -52.51 -33.95
CA SER A 765 -0.59 -52.47 -35.40
C SER A 765 0.85 -52.00 -35.69
N VAL A 766 1.66 -52.84 -36.30
CA VAL A 766 3.02 -52.54 -36.70
C VAL A 766 3.10 -52.61 -38.22
N ASN A 767 3.53 -51.54 -38.88
CA ASN A 767 3.61 -51.50 -40.32
C ASN A 767 4.80 -50.71 -40.83
N ASN A 768 5.53 -51.24 -41.80
CA ASN A 768 6.66 -50.56 -42.41
C ASN A 768 7.73 -50.12 -41.40
N CYS A 769 8.12 -51.05 -40.52
CA CYS A 769 9.08 -50.75 -39.44
C CYS A 769 10.38 -51.55 -39.65
N SER A 770 11.49 -51.03 -39.09
CA SER A 770 12.77 -51.74 -39.03
C SER A 770 13.46 -51.60 -37.68
N ALA A 771 14.02 -52.68 -37.14
CA ALA A 771 14.79 -52.73 -35.89
C ALA A 771 15.70 -54.01 -35.86
N ASP A 772 16.73 -53.97 -34.99
CA ASP A 772 17.47 -55.18 -34.68
C ASP A 772 16.61 -56.23 -33.96
N LYS A 773 15.70 -55.72 -33.08
CA LYS A 773 14.74 -56.58 -32.38
C LYS A 773 13.34 -55.92 -32.37
N LEU A 774 12.32 -56.69 -32.72
CA LEU A 774 10.93 -56.35 -32.41
C LEU A 774 10.49 -57.16 -31.18
N ALA A 775 10.06 -56.47 -30.11
CA ALA A 775 9.60 -57.11 -28.89
C ALA A 775 8.17 -56.66 -28.55
N ILE A 776 7.24 -57.56 -28.48
CA ILE A 776 5.88 -57.34 -27.94
C ILE A 776 5.89 -57.97 -26.55
N VAL A 777 5.86 -57.11 -25.52
CA VAL A 777 6.04 -57.52 -24.12
C VAL A 777 4.78 -57.27 -23.32
N ASN A 778 4.26 -58.36 -22.74
CA ASN A 778 3.13 -58.30 -21.81
C ASN A 778 3.17 -59.51 -20.86
N THR A 779 2.23 -59.61 -19.95
CA THR A 779 2.10 -60.76 -19.04
C THR A 779 0.95 -61.68 -19.49
N PRO A 780 0.98 -62.97 -19.12
CA PRO A 780 -0.13 -63.91 -19.41
C PRO A 780 -1.50 -63.43 -18.90
N ASN A 781 -1.50 -62.55 -17.85
CA ASN A 781 -2.71 -61.99 -17.26
C ASN A 781 -3.14 -60.67 -17.92
N ASN A 782 -2.29 -60.07 -18.75
CA ASN A 782 -2.54 -58.80 -19.46
C ASN A 782 -2.31 -59.04 -20.98
N LYS A 783 -3.14 -59.86 -21.60
CA LYS A 783 -3.05 -60.21 -23.02
C LYS A 783 -3.58 -59.05 -23.86
N PHE A 784 -2.97 -58.80 -25.03
CA PHE A 784 -3.57 -57.92 -26.02
C PHE A 784 -4.77 -58.62 -26.71
N ASP A 785 -5.74 -57.83 -27.17
CA ASP A 785 -6.94 -58.32 -27.85
C ASP A 785 -6.59 -58.83 -29.26
N TYR A 786 -5.81 -58.00 -30.00
CA TYR A 786 -5.24 -58.42 -31.27
C TYR A 786 -3.94 -57.70 -31.62
N ALA A 787 -3.10 -58.33 -32.45
CA ALA A 787 -1.91 -57.73 -33.04
C ALA A 787 -1.86 -58.03 -34.56
N GLU A 788 -1.44 -57.00 -35.30
CA GLU A 788 -1.17 -57.10 -36.74
C GLU A 788 0.23 -56.54 -37.02
N ILE A 789 1.03 -57.29 -37.76
CA ILE A 789 2.39 -56.94 -38.16
C ILE A 789 2.50 -57.00 -39.66
N TYR A 790 2.71 -55.87 -40.32
CA TYR A 790 2.86 -55.78 -41.77
C TYR A 790 4.24 -55.22 -42.14
N ASN A 791 4.79 -55.74 -43.28
CA ASN A 791 5.96 -55.16 -43.98
C ASN A 791 7.06 -54.65 -43.01
N THR A 792 7.44 -55.50 -42.05
CA THR A 792 8.34 -55.08 -40.96
C THR A 792 9.62 -55.95 -40.97
N TYR A 793 10.78 -55.28 -40.93
CA TYR A 793 12.08 -55.90 -40.74
C TYR A 793 12.45 -55.95 -39.26
N ALA A 794 12.77 -57.17 -38.79
CA ALA A 794 13.32 -57.37 -37.48
C ALA A 794 14.43 -58.52 -37.55
N GLY A 795 15.59 -58.17 -36.97
CA GLY A 795 16.67 -59.17 -36.87
C GLY A 795 16.28 -60.31 -35.92
N THR A 796 15.65 -59.98 -34.81
CA THR A 796 15.07 -60.94 -33.86
C THR A 796 13.66 -60.46 -33.42
N THR A 797 12.82 -61.42 -32.98
CA THR A 797 11.47 -61.13 -32.51
C THR A 797 11.17 -61.76 -31.17
N GLU A 798 10.47 -61.05 -30.30
CA GLU A 798 9.90 -61.57 -29.08
C GLU A 798 8.38 -61.28 -29.09
N PHE A 799 7.56 -62.30 -29.04
CA PHE A 799 6.11 -62.20 -29.14
C PHE A 799 5.48 -62.38 -27.77
N GLY A 800 4.62 -61.41 -27.41
CA GLY A 800 3.81 -61.45 -26.20
C GLY A 800 2.57 -62.32 -26.31
N HIS A 801 1.79 -62.31 -25.21
CA HIS A 801 0.59 -63.11 -25.08
C HIS A 801 -0.65 -62.36 -25.63
N GLY A 802 -1.32 -62.98 -26.62
CA GLY A 802 -2.54 -62.42 -27.22
C GLY A 802 -2.89 -63.05 -28.54
N LYS A 803 -3.89 -62.47 -29.23
CA LYS A 803 -4.30 -62.95 -30.51
C LYS A 803 -3.57 -62.19 -31.66
N TYR A 804 -2.84 -62.90 -32.49
CA TYR A 804 -2.23 -62.32 -33.70
C TYR A 804 -3.15 -62.56 -34.88
N LEU A 805 -3.78 -61.50 -35.42
CA LEU A 805 -4.61 -61.54 -36.61
C LEU A 805 -3.73 -61.72 -37.86
N TYR A 806 -2.61 -61.02 -37.87
CA TYR A 806 -1.71 -61.03 -39.02
C TYR A 806 -0.24 -60.88 -38.61
N ILE A 807 0.67 -61.66 -39.11
CA ILE A 807 2.10 -61.52 -38.99
C ILE A 807 2.72 -61.57 -40.37
N ASP A 808 3.22 -60.51 -40.91
CA ASP A 808 3.98 -60.42 -42.16
C ASP A 808 5.44 -60.08 -41.83
N LEU A 809 6.27 -61.00 -41.95
CA LEU A 809 7.72 -60.90 -41.76
C LEU A 809 8.48 -61.05 -43.08
N THR A 810 7.87 -60.63 -44.20
CA THR A 810 8.45 -60.79 -45.53
C THR A 810 9.77 -60.09 -45.75
N GLN A 811 9.95 -58.97 -45.03
CA GLN A 811 11.20 -58.19 -45.06
C GLN A 811 12.17 -58.58 -43.91
N SER A 812 11.76 -59.51 -43.04
CA SER A 812 12.61 -60.00 -41.98
C SER A 812 13.45 -61.18 -42.48
N ASN A 813 14.74 -61.19 -42.17
CA ASN A 813 15.50 -62.38 -42.23
C ASN A 813 14.99 -63.33 -41.15
N LEU A 814 14.06 -64.21 -41.48
CA LEU A 814 13.57 -65.25 -40.59
C LEU A 814 14.67 -66.33 -40.37
N TYR A 815 15.64 -65.93 -39.53
CA TYR A 815 16.59 -66.95 -39.03
C TYR A 815 15.85 -67.85 -38.04
N ARG A 816 16.44 -69.04 -37.86
CA ARG A 816 15.94 -70.15 -36.99
C ARG A 816 15.31 -69.72 -35.70
N ASN A 817 15.79 -68.57 -35.10
CA ASN A 817 15.38 -68.09 -33.81
C ASN A 817 14.02 -67.39 -33.84
N ASN A 818 13.60 -66.75 -34.94
CA ASN A 818 12.33 -66.00 -35.00
C ASN A 818 11.13 -66.94 -35.06
N ILE A 819 11.20 -67.99 -35.82
CA ILE A 819 10.09 -68.96 -35.87
C ILE A 819 9.95 -69.72 -34.55
N LYS A 820 11.06 -70.00 -33.86
CA LYS A 820 10.99 -70.59 -32.52
C LYS A 820 10.34 -69.66 -31.54
N ALA A 821 10.64 -68.36 -31.56
CA ALA A 821 10.00 -67.33 -30.68
C ALA A 821 8.51 -67.29 -30.94
N ILE A 822 8.06 -67.33 -32.19
CA ILE A 822 6.62 -67.38 -32.50
C ILE A 822 6.01 -68.68 -31.95
N LEU A 823 6.64 -69.76 -32.09
CA LEU A 823 6.16 -71.06 -31.58
C LEU A 823 6.07 -71.14 -30.07
N ASP A 824 7.03 -70.55 -29.39
CA ASP A 824 7.12 -70.60 -27.92
C ASP A 824 6.14 -69.62 -27.25
N ASN A 825 5.88 -68.45 -27.84
CA ASN A 825 5.19 -67.32 -27.15
C ASN A 825 3.89 -66.92 -27.84
N ALA A 826 3.65 -67.21 -29.11
CA ALA A 826 2.41 -66.80 -29.79
C ALA A 826 1.27 -67.78 -29.54
N TYR A 827 0.24 -67.38 -28.89
CA TYR A 827 -1.01 -68.11 -28.75
C TYR A 827 -2.03 -67.49 -29.74
N ASN A 828 -2.80 -68.42 -30.43
CA ASN A 828 -3.89 -68.01 -31.32
C ASN A 828 -3.45 -67.08 -32.47
N VAL A 829 -2.54 -67.48 -33.29
CA VAL A 829 -2.22 -66.79 -34.55
C VAL A 829 -3.19 -67.20 -35.63
N ASP A 830 -3.95 -66.23 -36.13
CA ASP A 830 -4.91 -66.50 -37.23
C ASP A 830 -4.17 -66.58 -38.55
N LYS A 831 -3.11 -65.80 -38.73
CA LYS A 831 -2.41 -65.77 -40.04
C LYS A 831 -0.97 -65.31 -39.90
N ILE A 832 -0.07 -66.06 -40.52
CA ILE A 832 1.34 -65.68 -40.69
C ILE A 832 1.68 -65.63 -42.16
N VAL A 833 2.35 -64.56 -42.56
CA VAL A 833 2.94 -64.43 -43.90
C VAL A 833 4.42 -64.16 -43.74
N PHE A 834 5.23 -64.89 -44.41
CA PHE A 834 6.68 -64.75 -44.39
C PHE A 834 7.32 -64.95 -45.72
N ASN A 835 8.56 -64.44 -45.86
CA ASN A 835 9.31 -64.62 -47.08
C ASN A 835 9.56 -66.14 -47.36
N PRO A 836 9.12 -66.65 -48.45
CA PRO A 836 9.30 -68.06 -48.75
C PRO A 836 10.76 -68.53 -48.84
N MET A 837 11.66 -67.57 -49.20
CA MET A 837 13.09 -67.93 -49.21
C MET A 837 13.63 -68.24 -47.80
N SER A 838 13.18 -67.50 -46.84
CA SER A 838 13.49 -67.77 -45.43
C SER A 838 12.90 -69.04 -44.93
N ALA A 839 11.79 -69.47 -45.43
CA ALA A 839 11.09 -70.69 -45.07
C ALA A 839 11.75 -71.98 -45.74
N ILE A 840 12.43 -71.80 -46.81
CA ILE A 840 12.99 -72.89 -47.62
C ILE A 840 14.44 -73.20 -47.24
N TYR A 841 15.14 -72.30 -46.64
CA TYR A 841 16.52 -72.51 -46.17
C TYR A 841 16.55 -73.46 -44.97
N GLY A 842 16.86 -74.72 -45.29
CA GLY A 842 17.26 -75.82 -44.41
C GLY A 842 16.12 -76.68 -43.83
N GLN A 843 16.48 -77.84 -43.32
CA GLN A 843 15.55 -78.82 -42.71
C GLN A 843 14.80 -78.29 -41.49
N GLU A 844 15.39 -77.39 -40.77
CA GLU A 844 14.75 -76.79 -39.58
C GLU A 844 13.62 -75.84 -39.92
N SER A 845 13.66 -75.10 -41.03
CA SER A 845 12.56 -74.25 -41.46
C SER A 845 11.31 -75.06 -41.79
N SER A 846 11.46 -76.18 -42.43
CA SER A 846 10.34 -77.11 -42.69
C SER A 846 9.77 -77.72 -41.41
N LYS A 847 10.64 -78.02 -40.44
CA LYS A 847 10.24 -78.56 -39.14
C LYS A 847 9.46 -77.50 -38.36
N ASN A 848 9.95 -76.33 -38.39
CA ASN A 848 9.28 -75.19 -37.68
C ASN A 848 7.93 -74.84 -38.30
N MET A 849 7.78 -74.87 -39.60
CA MET A 849 6.51 -74.68 -40.28
C MET A 849 5.48 -75.77 -39.92
N ASN A 850 5.98 -77.04 -39.86
CA ASN A 850 5.14 -78.14 -39.42
C ASN A 850 4.75 -78.06 -37.98
N ASN A 851 5.57 -77.52 -37.10
CA ASN A 851 5.28 -77.30 -35.71
C ASN A 851 4.22 -76.16 -35.52
N LEU A 852 4.24 -75.10 -36.32
CA LEU A 852 3.22 -74.08 -36.36
C LEU A 852 1.88 -74.70 -36.78
N ARG A 853 1.81 -75.49 -37.77
CA ARG A 853 0.61 -76.19 -38.20
C ARG A 853 0.07 -77.15 -37.14
N ALA A 854 0.95 -77.83 -36.46
CA ALA A 854 0.57 -78.78 -35.41
C ALA A 854 -0.06 -78.03 -34.20
N LYS A 855 0.23 -76.73 -34.01
CA LYS A 855 -0.40 -75.85 -33.05
C LYS A 855 -1.70 -75.21 -33.60
N GLY A 856 -2.17 -75.65 -34.76
CA GLY A 856 -3.36 -75.08 -35.38
C GLY A 856 -3.16 -73.68 -36.02
N ILE A 857 -1.90 -73.29 -36.16
CA ILE A 857 -1.57 -71.97 -36.80
C ILE A 857 -1.50 -72.27 -38.31
N ASN A 858 -2.23 -71.57 -39.05
CA ASN A 858 -2.31 -71.62 -40.45
C ASN A 858 -1.16 -70.75 -41.04
N VAL A 859 -0.29 -71.37 -41.74
CA VAL A 859 0.93 -70.81 -42.38
C VAL A 859 0.69 -70.70 -43.86
N ASN A 860 0.78 -69.50 -44.44
CA ASN A 860 0.66 -69.27 -45.87
C ASN A 860 1.98 -68.75 -46.44
N ILE A 861 2.23 -69.18 -47.66
CA ILE A 861 3.32 -68.70 -48.52
C ILE A 861 2.66 -67.95 -49.69
N ASP A 862 3.06 -66.69 -49.91
CA ASP A 862 2.53 -65.83 -50.94
C ASP A 862 2.70 -66.46 -52.35
N GLN A 863 1.64 -66.51 -53.08
CA GLN A 863 1.63 -67.09 -54.43
C GLN A 863 2.26 -66.15 -55.50
N SER A 864 2.52 -64.89 -55.22
CA SER A 864 3.19 -63.95 -56.16
C SER A 864 4.70 -64.31 -56.33
N PHE A 865 5.14 -65.28 -55.63
CA PHE A 865 6.50 -65.79 -55.72
C PHE A 865 6.88 -66.25 -57.15
N THR A 866 7.87 -65.61 -57.71
CA THR A 866 8.32 -66.04 -59.05
C THR A 866 8.98 -67.39 -58.96
N PRO A 867 8.61 -68.34 -59.84
CA PRO A 867 9.22 -69.68 -59.86
C PRO A 867 10.72 -69.70 -59.99
N ILE A 868 11.32 -68.57 -60.45
CA ILE A 868 12.76 -68.45 -60.67
C ILE A 868 13.57 -68.52 -59.38
N ALA A 869 13.03 -67.85 -58.30
CA ALA A 869 13.69 -67.86 -57.01
C ALA A 869 13.68 -69.24 -56.34
N PHE A 870 12.65 -70.04 -56.58
CA PHE A 870 12.60 -71.48 -56.13
C PHE A 870 13.51 -72.33 -56.89
N ALA A 871 13.73 -72.11 -58.18
CA ALA A 871 14.55 -72.92 -59.04
C ALA A 871 16.05 -72.75 -58.75
N ALA A 872 16.48 -71.70 -58.10
CA ALA A 872 17.90 -71.44 -57.80
C ALA A 872 18.43 -72.26 -56.63
N ASN A 873 17.56 -72.90 -55.81
CA ASN A 873 17.96 -73.58 -54.60
C ASN A 873 17.45 -75.11 -54.67
N GLU A 874 18.38 -76.02 -54.92
CA GLU A 874 18.04 -77.44 -55.02
C GLU A 874 17.55 -78.08 -53.74
N ASP A 875 18.02 -77.64 -52.61
CA ASP A 875 17.55 -78.13 -51.29
C ASP A 875 16.07 -77.71 -51.04
N ALA A 876 15.67 -76.57 -51.52
CA ALA A 876 14.31 -76.12 -51.44
C ALA A 876 13.36 -76.94 -52.32
N LYS A 877 13.80 -77.34 -53.51
CA LYS A 877 13.02 -78.21 -54.42
C LYS A 877 12.76 -79.57 -53.82
N ASN A 878 13.65 -80.06 -52.98
CA ASN A 878 13.56 -81.40 -52.39
C ASN A 878 12.94 -81.35 -50.99
N SER A 879 12.66 -80.27 -50.46
CA SER A 879 12.07 -80.11 -49.12
C SER A 879 10.63 -80.61 -49.11
N LYS A 880 10.18 -81.12 -47.94
CA LYS A 880 8.78 -81.45 -47.73
C LYS A 880 7.88 -80.21 -47.85
N LEU A 881 8.38 -79.03 -47.55
CA LEU A 881 7.68 -77.79 -47.66
C LEU A 881 7.30 -77.45 -49.10
N PHE A 882 8.24 -77.63 -50.02
CA PHE A 882 7.97 -77.46 -51.46
C PHE A 882 6.96 -78.46 -52.00
N LYS A 883 7.02 -79.62 -51.55
CA LYS A 883 6.02 -80.67 -51.90
C LYS A 883 4.66 -80.43 -51.25
N VAL A 884 4.62 -79.83 -50.06
CA VAL A 884 3.43 -79.51 -49.39
C VAL A 884 2.85 -78.17 -49.89
N ALA A 885 3.66 -77.33 -50.50
CA ALA A 885 3.23 -76.07 -51.18
C ALA A 885 2.54 -76.36 -52.53
N GLY A 886 2.43 -77.66 -52.95
CA GLY A 886 1.58 -78.02 -54.03
C GLY A 886 0.11 -77.83 -53.74
N ASP A 887 -0.72 -78.04 -54.75
CA ASP A 887 -2.17 -77.68 -54.77
C ASP A 887 -2.95 -77.96 -53.49
N LYS A 888 -2.60 -79.05 -52.77
CA LYS A 888 -3.33 -79.37 -51.53
C LYS A 888 -3.02 -78.45 -50.34
N VAL A 889 -1.77 -78.00 -50.25
CA VAL A 889 -1.34 -77.12 -49.20
C VAL A 889 -1.88 -75.70 -49.38
N PHE A 890 -2.00 -75.24 -50.58
CA PHE A 890 -2.59 -73.96 -50.87
C PHE A 890 -4.08 -73.87 -50.47
N LYS A 891 -4.84 -74.95 -50.73
CA LYS A 891 -6.25 -75.03 -50.36
C LYS A 891 -6.51 -75.11 -48.86
N ASP A 892 -5.67 -75.74 -48.11
CA ASP A 892 -5.81 -75.77 -46.63
C ASP A 892 -5.31 -74.48 -45.95
N LEU A 893 -4.41 -73.78 -46.64
CA LEU A 893 -3.81 -72.56 -46.13
C LEU A 893 -4.66 -71.32 -46.44
N GLU A 894 -5.51 -71.33 -47.47
CA GLU A 894 -6.48 -70.24 -47.74
C GLU A 894 -7.41 -69.92 -46.55
N LYS A 895 -7.59 -70.88 -45.70
CA LYS A 895 -8.46 -70.69 -44.48
C LYS A 895 -7.72 -70.04 -43.37
N VAL A 896 -6.44 -69.89 -43.42
CA VAL A 896 -5.64 -69.51 -42.26
C VAL A 896 -4.63 -68.45 -42.49
N VAL A 897 -4.17 -68.35 -43.67
CA VAL A 897 -3.16 -67.34 -43.98
C VAL A 897 -3.65 -66.45 -45.07
N HIS A 898 -3.58 -65.18 -44.88
CA HIS A 898 -3.86 -64.20 -45.90
C HIS A 898 -2.66 -64.15 -46.84
N ILE A 899 -2.88 -64.53 -48.04
CA ILE A 899 -1.92 -64.35 -49.11
C ILE A 899 -2.03 -62.93 -49.55
N THR A 900 -1.09 -62.10 -49.29
CA THR A 900 -1.05 -60.73 -49.83
C THR A 900 -0.46 -60.80 -51.23
N ASP A 901 -1.13 -60.17 -52.18
CA ASP A 901 -0.59 -60.05 -53.56
C ASP A 901 0.68 -59.19 -53.62
N LYS A 902 1.23 -58.85 -52.51
CA LYS A 902 2.47 -58.03 -52.35
C LYS A 902 3.64 -58.78 -51.78
N PHE A 903 3.66 -60.02 -51.93
CA PHE A 903 4.83 -60.78 -51.42
C PHE A 903 6.02 -60.53 -52.36
N ILE A 904 6.89 -59.64 -51.94
CA ILE A 904 8.13 -59.34 -52.66
C ILE A 904 9.23 -60.10 -52.04
N LEU A 905 9.78 -61.05 -52.86
CA LEU A 905 11.05 -61.64 -52.56
C LEU A 905 12.15 -60.60 -52.83
N ASN A 906 12.65 -60.04 -51.80
CA ASN A 906 13.95 -59.38 -51.88
C ASN A 906 15.01 -60.19 -51.17
#